data_e4295b82af5d35e9028e4bd59935a32f
#
_entry.id   e4295b82af5d35e9028e4bd59935a32f
#
_cell.length_a   1.000
_cell.length_b   1.000
_cell.length_c   1.000
_cell.angle_alpha   90.00
_cell.angle_beta   90.00
_cell.angle_gamma   90.00
#
_symmetry.space_group_name_H-M   'P 1'
#
loop_
_entity.id
_entity.type
_entity.pdbx_description
1 polymer ?
#
loop_
_entity_poly.entity_id
_entity_poly.type
_entity_poly.pdbx_seq_one_letter_code
_entity_poly.pdbx_strand_id
1 'polypeptide(L)'
;MLPIQNLLTQNETYLLDLTVSTAEKEIHYYTRIMWADTNHAGDMLDLAENFTRKSLNYDEAKELVSYLETNPGEDNSSLGNVSIKASFDHLTWDGLETELEGEPQITLQLYDGIMGQVQVEYNVWVTDSTGNRSLVRTEDNFTMKWNDKRIYLMNYNRYANEMFNGEQKNFAGKRILLGISDAKQIKAQKSENSRYILFRVNGNLWRYDQHDKKALCMFTFADGSNDDVRADYGKHNVKVLAASDEGDVDFLVYGYMNRGTYEGQMGVVFYHYDEDSRTVQEKFFVPVSEGYDQLESDITTLAYLGEDGMTYLLLNGKVTGIDLNSNESVTVAYGLSQGSFAVSADGSRMAWQEGNNAYQSEMLHVMDFNTAQKQDITAPSGDYVRALGFVGSDLIYGFGHESDLWSVNGIVKELPMYALYIADNEMNIQSEYKKPGIYISDVTAEDGRIHLKRLVKIGDGQYAYQDEDTIVCNEKVDKDPFEGLGWYASQDKGRVYFVQTDGEIKASSVKTEVPKAFSYENTSTLELSGRQNNLEDTDLIFYAYGGGRYLGAFKNFSEAVNTAYEKMGYVTDQNQHLIWDRINKKPIRSLKDPAGQARELLSYMDSLGENKLRDGGLMTLDGSGCNVNQVLYFIDKGIPVVACRPDGSYLLLYGYDQYNVNIYDPATQEISKMGLGDGAVYFSGANNSFLCGLKVE
;
A
#
# COMPACT_ATOMS: atom_id res chain seq x y z
N MET A 1 19.46 6.24 31.42
CA MET A 1 18.62 7.34 30.90
C MET A 1 19.51 8.19 30.03
N LEU A 2 19.17 8.41 28.76
CA LEU A 2 19.92 9.27 27.84
C LEU A 2 19.21 10.63 27.81
N PRO A 3 19.83 11.72 28.29
CA PRO A 3 19.22 13.05 28.26
C PRO A 3 19.37 13.65 26.85
N ILE A 4 18.36 13.50 26.02
CA ILE A 4 18.33 14.01 24.64
C ILE A 4 17.46 15.27 24.48
N GLN A 5 16.72 15.66 25.51
CA GLN A 5 15.78 16.79 25.47
C GLN A 5 16.39 18.10 24.95
N ASN A 6 17.65 18.39 25.29
CA ASN A 6 18.34 19.59 24.83
C ASN A 6 18.80 19.53 23.35
N LEU A 7 18.61 18.38 22.69
CA LEU A 7 18.98 18.20 21.30
C LEU A 7 17.72 18.25 20.38
N LEU A 8 16.53 18.39 20.98
CA LEU A 8 15.26 18.36 20.25
C LEU A 8 14.62 19.75 20.29
N THR A 9 14.02 20.14 19.18
CA THR A 9 13.07 21.25 19.11
C THR A 9 11.69 20.75 19.54
N GLN A 10 10.99 21.58 20.30
CA GLN A 10 9.66 21.22 20.79
C GLN A 10 8.65 21.08 19.64
N ASN A 11 7.85 20.00 19.65
CA ASN A 11 6.85 19.64 18.66
C ASN A 11 7.38 19.23 17.27
N GLU A 12 8.69 18.99 17.16
CA GLU A 12 9.27 18.40 15.95
C GLU A 12 9.51 16.90 16.12
N THR A 13 9.38 16.16 15.02
CA THR A 13 9.59 14.70 14.99
C THR A 13 10.99 14.40 14.49
N TYR A 14 11.71 13.55 15.21
CA TYR A 14 13.07 13.11 14.89
C TYR A 14 13.11 11.59 14.71
N LEU A 15 13.97 11.10 13.82
CA LEU A 15 14.34 9.70 13.77
C LEU A 15 15.44 9.44 14.81
N LEU A 16 15.22 8.46 15.67
CA LEU A 16 16.23 7.93 16.58
C LEU A 16 16.75 6.61 16.01
N ASP A 17 18.01 6.57 15.61
CA ASP A 17 18.73 5.36 15.24
C ASP A 17 19.49 4.84 16.48
N LEU A 18 19.16 3.62 16.89
CA LEU A 18 19.80 2.91 17.99
C LEU A 18 20.71 1.83 17.40
N THR A 19 22.00 2.07 17.34
CA THR A 19 22.98 1.09 16.88
C THR A 19 23.47 0.23 18.04
N VAL A 20 23.22 -1.07 17.96
CA VAL A 20 23.74 -2.06 18.90
C VAL A 20 24.91 -2.77 18.24
N SER A 21 26.12 -2.51 18.72
CA SER A 21 27.33 -3.14 18.21
C SER A 21 27.71 -4.35 19.05
N THR A 22 27.93 -5.49 18.40
CA THR A 22 28.49 -6.69 19.00
C THR A 22 29.90 -6.93 18.44
N ALA A 23 30.59 -8.02 18.88
CA ALA A 23 31.88 -8.37 18.33
C ALA A 23 31.83 -8.82 16.86
N GLU A 24 30.63 -9.19 16.36
CA GLU A 24 30.43 -9.81 15.04
C GLU A 24 29.63 -8.95 14.09
N LYS A 25 28.72 -8.10 14.59
CA LYS A 25 27.83 -7.30 13.76
C LYS A 25 27.31 -6.03 14.46
N GLU A 26 26.83 -5.09 13.65
CA GLU A 26 26.03 -3.95 14.09
C GLU A 26 24.57 -4.19 13.70
N ILE A 27 23.68 -3.85 14.62
CA ILE A 27 22.23 -3.98 14.43
C ILE A 27 21.61 -2.61 14.68
N HIS A 28 20.80 -2.15 13.77
CA HIS A 28 20.12 -0.86 13.84
C HIS A 28 18.63 -1.03 14.19
N TYR A 29 18.17 -0.24 15.16
CA TYR A 29 16.77 -0.14 15.51
C TYR A 29 16.34 1.31 15.36
N TYR A 30 15.22 1.52 14.70
CA TYR A 30 14.72 2.84 14.37
C TYR A 30 13.41 3.13 15.09
N THR A 31 13.29 4.33 15.67
CA THR A 31 12.03 4.82 16.21
C THR A 31 11.91 6.32 16.03
N ARG A 32 10.68 6.82 16.03
CA ARG A 32 10.43 8.27 16.04
C ARG A 32 10.31 8.77 17.45
N ILE A 33 10.83 9.95 17.68
CA ILE A 33 10.74 10.65 18.96
C ILE A 33 10.27 12.08 18.74
N MET A 34 9.52 12.62 19.69
CA MET A 34 9.06 13.98 19.73
C MET A 34 9.08 14.52 21.16
N TRP A 35 9.50 15.76 21.31
CA TRP A 35 9.30 16.50 22.56
C TRP A 35 8.01 17.33 22.44
N ALA A 36 6.86 16.74 22.80
CA ALA A 36 5.57 17.44 22.75
C ALA A 36 5.41 18.41 23.92
N ASP A 37 4.73 19.54 23.68
CA ASP A 37 4.39 20.54 24.72
C ASP A 37 3.16 20.14 25.53
N THR A 38 2.34 19.21 25.00
CA THR A 38 1.15 18.68 25.65
C THR A 38 1.24 17.16 25.77
N ASN A 39 0.57 16.59 26.77
CA ASN A 39 0.59 15.12 27.00
C ASN A 39 -0.58 14.38 26.33
N HIS A 40 -1.17 14.94 25.26
CA HIS A 40 -2.28 14.28 24.58
C HIS A 40 -1.86 12.99 23.87
N ALA A 41 -0.58 12.84 23.52
CA ALA A 41 -0.04 11.59 23.03
C ALA A 41 -0.20 10.46 24.05
N GLY A 42 0.11 10.71 25.33
CA GLY A 42 -0.10 9.77 26.43
C GLY A 42 -1.58 9.38 26.57
N ASP A 43 -2.46 10.38 26.57
CA ASP A 43 -3.91 10.15 26.64
C ASP A 43 -4.44 9.31 25.46
N MET A 44 -3.84 9.46 24.25
CA MET A 44 -4.19 8.66 23.07
C MET A 44 -3.70 7.21 23.20
N LEU A 45 -2.48 7.01 23.72
CA LEU A 45 -1.95 5.67 24.00
C LEU A 45 -2.83 4.95 25.04
N ASP A 46 -3.18 5.63 26.13
CA ASP A 46 -4.04 5.10 27.19
C ASP A 46 -5.44 4.76 26.63
N LEU A 47 -6.01 5.59 25.75
CA LEU A 47 -7.29 5.31 25.13
C LEU A 47 -7.22 4.07 24.24
N ALA A 48 -6.18 3.93 23.42
CA ALA A 48 -6.00 2.79 22.53
C ALA A 48 -5.87 1.48 23.33
N GLU A 49 -5.02 1.47 24.37
CA GLU A 49 -4.87 0.31 25.26
C GLU A 49 -6.18 -0.07 25.95
N ASN A 50 -6.85 0.92 26.55
CA ASN A 50 -8.12 0.69 27.22
C ASN A 50 -9.21 0.19 26.28
N PHE A 51 -9.25 0.73 25.04
CA PHE A 51 -10.20 0.29 24.01
C PHE A 51 -9.95 -1.17 23.64
N THR A 52 -8.71 -1.53 23.34
CA THR A 52 -8.31 -2.91 23.02
C THR A 52 -8.67 -3.86 24.15
N ARG A 53 -8.26 -3.58 25.39
CA ARG A 53 -8.54 -4.44 26.55
C ARG A 53 -10.05 -4.61 26.81
N LYS A 54 -10.82 -3.53 26.75
CA LYS A 54 -12.27 -3.58 26.95
C LYS A 54 -13.00 -4.33 25.84
N SER A 55 -12.52 -4.23 24.58
CA SER A 55 -13.13 -4.96 23.46
C SER A 55 -13.08 -6.48 23.60
N LEU A 56 -12.21 -6.99 24.48
CA LEU A 56 -12.14 -8.42 24.83
C LEU A 56 -13.18 -8.86 25.85
N ASN A 57 -13.92 -7.94 26.46
CA ASN A 57 -14.96 -8.25 27.43
C ASN A 57 -16.27 -7.55 27.06
N TYR A 58 -17.30 -8.31 26.76
CA TYR A 58 -18.59 -7.79 26.31
C TYR A 58 -19.20 -6.74 27.23
N ASP A 59 -19.13 -6.95 28.55
CA ASP A 59 -19.75 -6.03 29.52
C ASP A 59 -18.93 -4.73 29.66
N GLU A 60 -17.61 -4.82 29.65
CA GLU A 60 -16.73 -3.66 29.74
C GLU A 60 -16.74 -2.84 28.42
N ALA A 61 -16.88 -3.52 27.30
CA ALA A 61 -16.94 -2.89 25.98
C ALA A 61 -18.18 -1.98 25.79
N LYS A 62 -19.20 -2.08 26.63
CA LYS A 62 -20.38 -1.16 26.58
C LYS A 62 -19.99 0.30 26.68
N GLU A 63 -18.87 0.61 27.33
CA GLU A 63 -18.31 1.96 27.40
C GLU A 63 -17.77 2.45 26.05
N LEU A 64 -17.44 1.53 25.13
CA LEU A 64 -16.88 1.84 23.81
C LEU A 64 -17.94 2.22 22.76
N VAL A 65 -19.22 1.97 23.03
CA VAL A 65 -20.31 2.23 22.08
C VAL A 65 -20.32 3.67 21.57
N SER A 66 -19.92 4.63 22.41
CA SER A 66 -19.86 6.05 22.04
C SER A 66 -18.77 6.42 21.04
N TYR A 67 -17.84 5.50 20.75
CA TYR A 67 -16.78 5.67 19.77
C TYR A 67 -17.12 5.04 18.43
N LEU A 68 -18.10 4.14 18.35
CA LEU A 68 -18.47 3.44 17.14
C LEU A 68 -19.33 4.30 16.22
N GLU A 69 -19.12 4.16 14.92
CA GLU A 69 -19.94 4.72 13.85
C GLU A 69 -20.73 3.62 13.12
N THR A 70 -21.40 2.75 13.89
CA THR A 70 -22.05 1.54 13.38
C THR A 70 -22.90 1.81 12.14
N ASN A 71 -22.65 1.04 11.09
CA ASN A 71 -23.38 1.10 9.83
C ASN A 71 -24.03 -0.27 9.53
N PRO A 72 -25.38 -0.35 9.36
CA PRO A 72 -26.05 -1.60 9.02
C PRO A 72 -25.60 -2.25 7.69
N GLY A 73 -24.97 -1.47 6.80
CA GLY A 73 -24.42 -1.97 5.52
C GLY A 73 -22.99 -2.49 5.62
N GLU A 74 -22.36 -2.47 6.81
CA GLU A 74 -21.01 -2.97 6.99
C GLU A 74 -20.97 -4.50 6.93
N ASP A 75 -19.90 -5.04 6.33
CA ASP A 75 -19.68 -6.50 6.30
C ASP A 75 -19.16 -7.00 7.65
N ASN A 76 -20.07 -7.49 8.48
CA ASN A 76 -19.74 -8.11 9.77
C ASN A 76 -19.59 -9.65 9.64
N SER A 77 -19.17 -10.16 8.51
CA SER A 77 -19.04 -11.61 8.30
C SER A 77 -17.67 -12.17 8.69
N SER A 78 -16.66 -11.32 8.93
CA SER A 78 -15.28 -11.77 9.17
C SER A 78 -14.64 -11.05 10.35
N LEU A 79 -14.26 -11.77 11.39
CA LEU A 79 -13.45 -11.26 12.50
C LEU A 79 -12.01 -10.93 12.10
N GLY A 80 -11.56 -11.36 10.90
CA GLY A 80 -10.24 -11.05 10.37
C GLY A 80 -10.03 -9.57 10.01
N ASN A 81 -11.12 -8.82 9.83
CA ASN A 81 -11.08 -7.37 9.56
C ASN A 81 -12.32 -6.71 10.14
N VAL A 82 -12.16 -5.90 11.19
CA VAL A 82 -13.23 -5.19 11.90
C VAL A 82 -12.97 -3.70 11.85
N SER A 83 -13.94 -2.91 11.41
CA SER A 83 -13.83 -1.44 11.28
C SER A 83 -14.60 -0.70 12.38
N ILE A 84 -14.39 0.63 12.47
CA ILE A 84 -15.18 1.52 13.35
C ILE A 84 -16.69 1.45 13.06
N LYS A 85 -17.09 0.97 11.88
CA LYS A 85 -18.49 0.85 11.45
C LYS A 85 -19.11 -0.48 11.78
N ALA A 86 -18.34 -1.42 12.33
CA ALA A 86 -18.80 -2.74 12.69
C ALA A 86 -19.90 -2.71 13.77
N SER A 87 -20.65 -3.80 13.88
CA SER A 87 -21.59 -3.99 14.97
C SER A 87 -20.87 -4.12 16.32
N PHE A 88 -21.57 -3.82 17.40
CA PHE A 88 -21.00 -3.97 18.74
C PHE A 88 -20.62 -5.44 19.05
N ASP A 89 -21.45 -6.39 18.64
CA ASP A 89 -21.18 -7.81 18.83
C ASP A 89 -19.91 -8.22 18.08
N HIS A 90 -19.73 -7.72 16.84
CA HIS A 90 -18.56 -8.00 16.03
C HIS A 90 -17.27 -7.38 16.61
N LEU A 91 -17.35 -6.16 17.15
CA LEU A 91 -16.26 -5.56 17.91
C LEU A 91 -15.85 -6.43 19.09
N THR A 92 -16.82 -7.06 19.77
CA THR A 92 -16.63 -7.89 20.98
C THR A 92 -16.53 -9.39 20.67
N TRP A 93 -15.98 -9.72 19.49
CA TRP A 93 -15.65 -11.08 19.08
C TRP A 93 -16.84 -12.05 18.91
N ASP A 94 -18.04 -11.52 18.61
CA ASP A 94 -19.26 -12.31 18.34
C ASP A 94 -19.60 -13.37 19.41
N GLY A 95 -19.22 -13.09 20.68
CA GLY A 95 -19.49 -13.97 21.80
C GLY A 95 -18.46 -15.10 22.01
N LEU A 96 -17.35 -15.09 21.30
CA LEU A 96 -16.20 -15.94 21.63
C LEU A 96 -15.67 -15.59 23.01
N GLU A 97 -15.25 -16.58 23.78
CA GLU A 97 -14.48 -16.35 25.01
C GLU A 97 -13.07 -15.94 24.65
N THR A 98 -12.63 -14.79 25.15
CA THR A 98 -11.33 -14.19 24.84
C THR A 98 -10.46 -14.07 26.08
N GLU A 99 -9.16 -14.35 25.94
CA GLU A 99 -8.16 -14.22 27.00
C GLU A 99 -6.87 -13.62 26.37
N LEU A 100 -6.47 -12.45 26.88
CA LEU A 100 -5.24 -11.78 26.40
C LEU A 100 -4.01 -12.61 26.77
N GLU A 101 -3.10 -12.82 25.80
CA GLU A 101 -1.81 -13.45 26.04
C GLU A 101 -0.71 -12.40 26.16
N GLY A 102 -0.13 -12.27 27.34
CA GLY A 102 0.91 -11.28 27.60
C GLY A 102 0.39 -9.84 27.64
N GLU A 103 1.29 -8.88 27.46
CA GLU A 103 0.95 -7.46 27.41
C GLU A 103 0.90 -6.96 25.98
N PRO A 104 -0.10 -6.13 25.62
CA PRO A 104 -0.17 -5.50 24.30
C PRO A 104 1.03 -4.60 24.04
N GLN A 105 1.54 -4.63 22.83
CA GLN A 105 2.58 -3.72 22.37
C GLN A 105 1.93 -2.51 21.73
N ILE A 106 2.16 -1.32 22.29
CA ILE A 106 1.52 -0.09 21.88
C ILE A 106 2.56 0.81 21.20
N THR A 107 2.30 1.20 19.96
CA THR A 107 3.22 2.02 19.16
C THR A 107 2.52 3.29 18.71
N LEU A 108 3.11 4.45 19.03
CA LEU A 108 2.70 5.73 18.47
C LEU A 108 3.30 5.86 17.06
N GLN A 109 2.49 5.65 16.02
CA GLN A 109 2.93 5.69 14.63
C GLN A 109 3.15 7.11 14.13
N LEU A 110 2.27 8.03 14.48
CA LEU A 110 2.33 9.43 14.10
C LEU A 110 1.65 10.29 15.16
N TYR A 111 2.23 11.46 15.45
CA TYR A 111 1.63 12.47 16.33
C TYR A 111 2.10 13.86 15.93
N ASP A 112 1.18 14.82 15.86
CA ASP A 112 1.50 16.21 15.50
C ASP A 112 0.81 17.23 16.42
N GLY A 113 0.50 16.83 17.64
CA GLY A 113 -0.12 17.67 18.67
C GLY A 113 -1.67 17.65 18.64
N ILE A 114 -2.29 17.35 17.52
CA ILE A 114 -3.76 17.30 17.36
C ILE A 114 -4.21 15.90 16.96
N MET A 115 -3.58 15.32 15.95
CA MET A 115 -3.84 13.99 15.43
C MET A 115 -2.81 13.02 15.99
N GLY A 116 -3.26 11.82 16.34
CA GLY A 116 -2.41 10.69 16.69
C GLY A 116 -2.86 9.43 15.98
N GLN A 117 -1.88 8.68 15.50
CA GLN A 117 -2.08 7.31 15.02
C GLN A 117 -1.38 6.35 15.96
N VAL A 118 -2.12 5.40 16.49
CA VAL A 118 -1.65 4.41 17.44
C VAL A 118 -1.95 3.03 16.89
N GLN A 119 -0.97 2.15 16.97
CA GLN A 119 -1.09 0.73 16.69
C GLN A 119 -0.96 -0.05 17.99
N VAL A 120 -1.82 -1.04 18.20
CA VAL A 120 -1.74 -1.98 19.31
C VAL A 120 -1.65 -3.40 18.75
N GLU A 121 -0.53 -4.06 18.98
CA GLU A 121 -0.31 -5.46 18.60
C GLU A 121 -0.42 -6.35 19.83
N TYR A 122 -1.18 -7.44 19.73
CA TYR A 122 -1.39 -8.36 20.83
C TYR A 122 -1.81 -9.75 20.36
N ASN A 123 -1.59 -10.73 21.19
CA ASN A 123 -2.09 -12.07 21.01
C ASN A 123 -3.30 -12.31 21.91
N VAL A 124 -4.32 -12.98 21.39
CA VAL A 124 -5.51 -13.33 22.12
C VAL A 124 -5.87 -14.79 21.91
N TRP A 125 -6.07 -15.51 22.99
CA TRP A 125 -6.71 -16.82 22.95
C TRP A 125 -8.20 -16.66 22.76
N VAL A 126 -8.75 -17.31 21.76
CA VAL A 126 -10.19 -17.39 21.51
C VAL A 126 -10.67 -18.82 21.72
N THR A 127 -11.78 -18.98 22.43
CA THR A 127 -12.41 -20.30 22.65
C THR A 127 -13.80 -20.30 22.03
N ASP A 128 -14.05 -21.26 21.15
CA ASP A 128 -15.35 -21.42 20.49
C ASP A 128 -16.36 -22.18 21.38
N SER A 129 -17.62 -22.23 20.97
CA SER A 129 -18.72 -22.90 21.72
C SER A 129 -18.50 -24.41 21.91
N THR A 130 -17.58 -25.02 21.18
CA THR A 130 -17.20 -26.43 21.33
C THR A 130 -16.01 -26.64 22.28
N GLY A 131 -15.42 -25.55 22.78
CA GLY A 131 -14.27 -25.58 23.69
C GLY A 131 -12.91 -25.65 22.93
N ASN A 132 -12.88 -25.50 21.63
CA ASN A 132 -11.61 -25.42 20.87
C ASN A 132 -10.97 -24.06 21.11
N ARG A 133 -9.70 -24.09 21.49
CA ARG A 133 -8.92 -22.88 21.75
C ARG A 133 -7.91 -22.64 20.62
N SER A 134 -7.87 -21.39 20.14
CA SER A 134 -6.96 -20.94 19.09
C SER A 134 -6.27 -19.65 19.51
N LEU A 135 -4.99 -19.52 19.18
CA LEU A 135 -4.26 -18.27 19.35
C LEU A 135 -4.47 -17.40 18.12
N VAL A 136 -4.84 -16.15 18.31
CA VAL A 136 -5.08 -15.16 17.25
C VAL A 136 -4.14 -13.99 17.48
N ARG A 137 -3.31 -13.67 16.49
CA ARG A 137 -2.52 -12.46 16.46
C ARG A 137 -3.37 -11.32 15.93
N THR A 138 -3.36 -10.21 16.63
CA THR A 138 -4.26 -9.09 16.38
C THR A 138 -3.49 -7.77 16.33
N GLU A 139 -3.89 -6.92 15.42
CA GLU A 139 -3.39 -5.56 15.24
C GLU A 139 -4.57 -4.58 15.21
N ASP A 140 -4.68 -3.72 16.20
CA ASP A 140 -5.65 -2.63 16.26
C ASP A 140 -4.99 -1.32 15.81
N ASN A 141 -5.58 -0.63 14.83
CA ASN A 141 -5.10 0.65 14.32
C ASN A 141 -6.10 1.76 14.64
N PHE A 142 -5.64 2.76 15.36
CA PHE A 142 -6.43 3.90 15.81
C PHE A 142 -5.99 5.18 15.13
N THR A 143 -6.94 5.93 14.57
CA THR A 143 -6.73 7.32 14.17
C THR A 143 -7.53 8.21 15.09
N MET A 144 -6.88 9.04 15.85
CA MET A 144 -7.49 9.86 16.90
C MET A 144 -7.22 11.34 16.70
N LYS A 145 -8.14 12.16 17.18
CA LYS A 145 -8.03 13.62 17.16
C LYS A 145 -8.32 14.21 18.52
N TRP A 146 -7.40 15.02 19.02
CA TRP A 146 -7.66 15.88 20.16
C TRP A 146 -8.49 17.12 19.75
N ASN A 147 -9.50 17.43 20.52
CA ASN A 147 -10.28 18.66 20.41
C ASN A 147 -10.42 19.22 21.82
N ASP A 148 -9.91 20.39 22.10
CA ASP A 148 -9.90 21.20 23.33
C ASP A 148 -10.57 20.60 24.60
N LYS A 149 -11.31 19.50 24.49
CA LYS A 149 -12.11 18.88 25.54
C LYS A 149 -11.92 17.37 25.68
N ARG A 150 -11.69 16.66 24.58
CA ARG A 150 -11.59 15.20 24.57
C ARG A 150 -10.91 14.67 23.31
N ILE A 151 -10.51 13.41 23.35
CA ILE A 151 -10.09 12.65 22.20
C ILE A 151 -11.32 12.10 21.44
N TYR A 152 -11.31 12.23 20.12
CA TYR A 152 -12.27 11.58 19.22
C TYR A 152 -11.57 10.46 18.48
N LEU A 153 -12.20 9.30 18.41
CA LEU A 153 -11.80 8.21 17.54
C LEU A 153 -12.37 8.49 16.15
N MET A 154 -11.48 8.78 15.20
CA MET A 154 -11.84 9.16 13.83
C MET A 154 -11.85 7.96 12.90
N ASN A 155 -11.03 6.96 13.18
CA ASN A 155 -11.01 5.68 12.48
C ASN A 155 -10.47 4.60 13.42
N TYR A 156 -10.95 3.37 13.20
CA TYR A 156 -10.50 2.17 13.87
C TYR A 156 -10.56 0.99 12.88
N ASN A 157 -9.50 0.21 12.86
CA ASN A 157 -9.46 -1.06 12.13
C ASN A 157 -8.72 -2.10 12.97
N ARG A 158 -9.32 -3.28 13.12
CA ARG A 158 -8.68 -4.48 13.66
C ARG A 158 -8.41 -5.45 12.53
N TYR A 159 -7.18 -5.97 12.50
CA TYR A 159 -6.79 -7.11 11.67
C TYR A 159 -6.45 -8.29 12.58
N ALA A 160 -7.04 -9.45 12.32
CA ALA A 160 -6.86 -10.61 13.18
C ALA A 160 -6.56 -11.86 12.35
N ASN A 161 -5.54 -12.62 12.76
CA ASN A 161 -5.10 -13.82 12.06
C ASN A 161 -4.87 -14.95 13.07
N GLU A 162 -5.59 -16.05 12.91
CA GLU A 162 -5.38 -17.26 13.71
C GLU A 162 -4.01 -17.86 13.38
N MET A 163 -3.24 -18.20 14.41
CA MET A 163 -1.87 -18.71 14.23
C MET A 163 -1.90 -20.15 13.76
N PHE A 164 -1.40 -20.37 12.55
CA PHE A 164 -1.25 -21.69 11.97
C PHE A 164 0.07 -22.32 12.41
N ASN A 165 0.01 -23.46 13.08
CA ASN A 165 1.19 -24.17 13.61
C ASN A 165 1.34 -25.60 13.08
N GLY A 166 0.52 -26.01 12.10
CA GLY A 166 0.58 -27.34 11.51
C GLY A 166 0.13 -28.46 12.47
N GLU A 167 -0.57 -28.16 13.55
CA GLU A 167 -1.14 -29.18 14.44
C GLU A 167 -2.23 -30.00 13.76
N GLN A 168 -2.48 -31.20 14.26
CA GLN A 168 -3.48 -32.11 13.68
C GLN A 168 -4.86 -31.49 13.55
N LYS A 169 -5.27 -30.60 14.48
CA LYS A 169 -6.56 -29.90 14.42
C LYS A 169 -6.74 -29.03 13.16
N ASN A 170 -5.63 -28.61 12.55
CA ASN A 170 -5.66 -27.81 11.31
C ASN A 170 -6.03 -28.63 10.07
N PHE A 171 -6.08 -29.95 10.15
CA PHE A 171 -6.29 -30.84 9.01
C PHE A 171 -7.59 -31.63 9.19
N ALA A 172 -8.57 -31.37 8.34
CA ALA A 172 -9.89 -32.03 8.45
C ALA A 172 -10.58 -32.19 7.09
N GLY A 173 -10.99 -33.41 6.76
CA GLY A 173 -11.68 -33.71 5.50
C GLY A 173 -10.79 -33.37 4.30
N LYS A 174 -11.25 -32.47 3.45
CA LYS A 174 -10.49 -31.97 2.29
C LYS A 174 -9.94 -30.54 2.50
N ARG A 175 -9.55 -30.20 3.75
CA ARG A 175 -9.22 -28.82 4.11
C ARG A 175 -8.02 -28.75 5.04
N ILE A 176 -7.18 -27.78 4.80
CA ILE A 176 -6.17 -27.28 5.74
C ILE A 176 -6.77 -26.00 6.32
N LEU A 177 -7.16 -26.03 7.59
CA LEU A 177 -7.88 -24.93 8.25
C LEU A 177 -6.90 -23.84 8.67
N LEU A 178 -7.12 -22.63 8.20
CA LEU A 178 -6.34 -21.44 8.56
C LEU A 178 -7.06 -20.58 9.60
N GLY A 179 -8.39 -20.79 9.79
CA GLY A 179 -9.17 -20.10 10.81
C GLY A 179 -9.56 -18.66 10.45
N ILE A 180 -9.68 -17.82 11.49
CA ILE A 180 -9.89 -16.38 11.34
C ILE A 180 -8.67 -15.79 10.66
N SER A 181 -8.85 -15.01 9.59
CA SER A 181 -7.74 -14.41 8.85
C SER A 181 -8.14 -13.17 8.09
N ASP A 182 -7.23 -12.23 7.96
CA ASP A 182 -7.29 -11.22 6.91
C ASP A 182 -6.94 -11.91 5.58
N ALA A 183 -7.89 -11.98 4.65
CA ALA A 183 -7.74 -12.67 3.36
C ALA A 183 -6.53 -12.18 2.54
N LYS A 184 -6.12 -10.93 2.72
CA LYS A 184 -4.97 -10.34 2.02
C LYS A 184 -3.63 -10.93 2.46
N GLN A 185 -3.58 -11.48 3.67
CA GLN A 185 -2.37 -12.07 4.25
C GLN A 185 -2.15 -13.52 3.86
N ILE A 186 -3.13 -14.16 3.23
CA ILE A 186 -3.06 -15.56 2.82
C ILE A 186 -2.81 -15.64 1.32
N LYS A 187 -1.86 -16.47 0.92
CA LYS A 187 -1.65 -16.88 -0.49
C LYS A 187 -1.42 -18.37 -0.53
N ALA A 188 -1.90 -19.03 -1.57
CA ALA A 188 -1.69 -20.45 -1.78
C ALA A 188 -1.51 -20.76 -3.27
N GLN A 189 -0.73 -21.77 -3.61
CA GLN A 189 -0.53 -22.25 -4.96
C GLN A 189 -0.20 -23.76 -4.95
N LYS A 190 -0.34 -24.42 -6.10
CA LYS A 190 0.01 -25.84 -6.30
C LYS A 190 1.19 -25.98 -7.25
N SER A 191 1.97 -27.08 -7.10
CA SER A 191 2.81 -27.57 -8.19
C SER A 191 1.96 -28.00 -9.38
N GLU A 192 2.52 -28.10 -10.59
CA GLU A 192 1.79 -28.41 -11.82
C GLU A 192 1.01 -29.74 -11.71
N ASN A 193 1.66 -30.78 -11.18
CA ASN A 193 1.03 -32.10 -10.95
C ASN A 193 0.10 -32.12 -9.73
N SER A 194 -0.11 -31.00 -9.05
CA SER A 194 -0.93 -30.84 -7.86
C SER A 194 -0.50 -31.67 -6.64
N ARG A 195 0.70 -32.28 -6.63
CA ARG A 195 1.19 -33.05 -5.49
C ARG A 195 1.44 -32.15 -4.28
N TYR A 196 2.09 -31.00 -4.51
CA TYR A 196 2.44 -30.07 -3.46
C TYR A 196 1.52 -28.87 -3.44
N ILE A 197 1.06 -28.52 -2.25
CA ILE A 197 0.32 -27.28 -1.99
C ILE A 197 1.25 -26.40 -1.14
N LEU A 198 1.60 -25.22 -1.68
CA LEU A 198 2.34 -24.20 -0.95
C LEU A 198 1.37 -23.13 -0.48
N PHE A 199 1.51 -22.71 0.76
CA PHE A 199 0.68 -21.62 1.28
C PHE A 199 1.46 -20.76 2.27
N ARG A 200 1.19 -19.48 2.18
CA ARG A 200 1.71 -18.46 3.08
C ARG A 200 0.66 -18.11 4.11
N VAL A 201 1.02 -18.16 5.37
CA VAL A 201 0.17 -17.77 6.50
C VAL A 201 1.03 -17.26 7.64
N ASN A 202 0.62 -16.16 8.30
CA ASN A 202 1.33 -15.54 9.43
C ASN A 202 2.82 -15.21 9.14
N GLY A 203 3.14 -14.81 7.91
CA GLY A 203 4.53 -14.56 7.49
C GLY A 203 5.40 -15.81 7.30
N ASN A 204 4.85 -17.01 7.47
CA ASN A 204 5.52 -18.28 7.31
C ASN A 204 5.16 -18.94 5.99
N LEU A 205 6.07 -19.75 5.46
CA LEU A 205 5.85 -20.56 4.27
C LEU A 205 5.69 -22.02 4.64
N TRP A 206 4.59 -22.61 4.19
CA TRP A 206 4.27 -24.01 4.37
C TRP A 206 4.11 -24.71 3.03
N ARG A 207 4.55 -26.01 2.97
CA ARG A 207 4.29 -26.92 1.87
C ARG A 207 3.59 -28.18 2.41
N TYR A 208 2.46 -28.53 1.81
CA TYR A 208 1.75 -29.78 2.11
C TYR A 208 1.89 -30.77 0.96
N ASP A 209 2.49 -31.95 1.22
CA ASP A 209 2.54 -33.06 0.30
C ASP A 209 1.23 -33.87 0.40
N GLN A 210 0.42 -33.82 -0.63
CA GLN A 210 -0.86 -34.48 -0.69
C GLN A 210 -0.75 -36.01 -0.77
N HIS A 211 0.38 -36.55 -1.28
CA HIS A 211 0.65 -37.99 -1.36
C HIS A 211 1.14 -38.54 -0.02
N ASP A 212 2.20 -37.96 0.55
CA ASP A 212 2.85 -38.47 1.75
C ASP A 212 2.23 -37.96 3.06
N LYS A 213 1.24 -37.04 2.96
CA LYS A 213 0.57 -36.42 4.10
C LYS A 213 1.52 -35.72 5.06
N LYS A 214 2.44 -34.95 4.50
CA LYS A 214 3.44 -34.19 5.25
C LYS A 214 3.22 -32.70 5.12
N ALA A 215 3.21 -31.99 6.23
CA ALA A 215 3.19 -30.54 6.30
C ALA A 215 4.59 -30.04 6.68
N LEU A 216 5.29 -29.42 5.76
CA LEU A 216 6.64 -28.89 5.95
C LEU A 216 6.56 -27.38 6.17
N CYS A 217 7.00 -26.89 7.34
CA CYS A 217 7.24 -25.46 7.54
C CYS A 217 8.59 -25.10 6.91
N MET A 218 8.56 -24.56 5.69
CA MET A 218 9.77 -24.27 4.91
C MET A 218 10.53 -23.07 5.42
N PHE A 219 9.80 -22.07 5.90
CA PHE A 219 10.38 -20.85 6.47
C PHE A 219 9.52 -20.31 7.62
N THR A 220 10.20 -19.93 8.70
CA THR A 220 9.69 -19.17 9.83
C THR A 220 10.86 -18.51 10.56
N PHE A 221 10.65 -17.32 11.14
CA PHE A 221 11.61 -16.74 12.07
C PHE A 221 11.54 -17.36 13.48
N ALA A 222 10.47 -18.07 13.81
CA ALA A 222 10.32 -18.76 15.09
C ALA A 222 11.25 -19.97 15.16
N ASP A 223 12.00 -20.09 16.27
CA ASP A 223 12.94 -21.20 16.49
C ASP A 223 12.39 -22.29 17.43
N GLY A 224 11.08 -22.19 17.75
CA GLY A 224 10.43 -23.11 18.68
C GLY A 224 10.61 -22.74 20.16
N SER A 225 11.33 -21.66 20.49
CA SER A 225 11.30 -21.08 21.83
C SER A 225 10.14 -20.06 21.88
N ASN A 226 9.20 -20.25 22.79
CA ASN A 226 8.02 -19.37 22.91
C ASN A 226 8.32 -17.99 23.51
N ASP A 227 9.58 -17.70 23.85
CA ASP A 227 9.95 -16.49 24.60
C ASP A 227 10.64 -15.42 23.74
N ASP A 228 10.83 -15.63 22.43
CA ASP A 228 11.50 -14.68 21.59
C ASP A 228 10.51 -13.80 20.80
N VAL A 229 10.13 -12.67 21.41
CA VAL A 229 9.22 -11.67 20.83
C VAL A 229 9.69 -11.09 19.46
N ARG A 230 10.99 -11.23 19.12
CA ARG A 230 11.51 -10.76 17.83
C ARG A 230 10.93 -11.56 16.68
N ALA A 231 10.72 -12.87 16.87
CA ALA A 231 10.15 -13.75 15.85
C ALA A 231 8.72 -13.34 15.47
N ASP A 232 8.00 -12.71 16.41
CA ASP A 232 6.61 -12.31 16.23
C ASP A 232 6.44 -10.95 15.52
N TYR A 233 7.52 -10.22 15.23
CA TYR A 233 7.40 -8.94 14.55
C TYR A 233 6.86 -9.13 13.12
N GLY A 234 5.67 -8.60 12.84
CA GLY A 234 4.86 -8.90 11.64
C GLY A 234 5.25 -8.14 10.38
N LYS A 235 6.40 -7.43 10.35
CA LYS A 235 6.81 -6.62 9.19
C LYS A 235 7.73 -7.41 8.24
N HIS A 236 7.35 -8.64 7.93
CA HIS A 236 7.96 -9.49 6.90
C HIS A 236 6.92 -10.38 6.23
N ASN A 237 7.26 -10.90 5.07
CA ASN A 237 6.40 -11.82 4.34
C ASN A 237 7.21 -12.73 3.40
N VAL A 238 6.53 -13.70 2.78
CA VAL A 238 7.14 -14.66 1.85
C VAL A 238 6.41 -14.63 0.52
N LYS A 239 7.13 -14.73 -0.60
CA LYS A 239 6.59 -14.94 -1.95
C LYS A 239 7.23 -16.14 -2.59
N VAL A 240 6.44 -17.14 -2.98
CA VAL A 240 6.90 -18.26 -3.79
C VAL A 240 7.05 -17.77 -5.22
N LEU A 241 8.20 -18.07 -5.84
CA LEU A 241 8.51 -17.72 -7.22
C LEU A 241 8.32 -18.94 -8.14
N ALA A 242 8.79 -20.11 -7.71
CA ALA A 242 8.65 -21.34 -8.46
C ALA A 242 8.48 -22.54 -7.52
N ALA A 243 7.80 -23.58 -7.99
CA ALA A 243 7.66 -24.85 -7.30
C ALA A 243 7.65 -25.99 -8.32
N SER A 244 8.61 -26.91 -8.21
CA SER A 244 8.70 -28.05 -9.10
C SER A 244 7.79 -29.19 -8.69
N ASP A 245 7.53 -30.09 -9.62
CA ASP A 245 6.78 -31.32 -9.37
C ASP A 245 7.57 -32.35 -8.55
N GLU A 246 8.88 -32.22 -8.49
CA GLU A 246 9.78 -32.98 -7.65
C GLU A 246 9.77 -32.51 -6.20
N GLY A 247 9.39 -31.25 -5.96
CA GLY A 247 9.24 -30.67 -4.63
C GLY A 247 10.21 -29.56 -4.28
N ASP A 248 11.07 -29.16 -5.23
CA ASP A 248 11.94 -28.00 -5.06
C ASP A 248 11.11 -26.70 -5.08
N VAL A 249 11.55 -25.72 -4.32
CA VAL A 249 10.83 -24.45 -4.21
C VAL A 249 11.79 -23.28 -4.15
N ASP A 250 11.58 -22.31 -5.03
CA ASP A 250 12.25 -21.01 -5.02
C ASP A 250 11.32 -19.95 -4.41
N PHE A 251 11.82 -19.23 -3.41
CA PHE A 251 11.00 -18.25 -2.72
C PHE A 251 11.80 -17.06 -2.18
N LEU A 252 11.12 -15.95 -2.01
CA LEU A 252 11.65 -14.75 -1.36
C LEU A 252 11.12 -14.63 0.07
N VAL A 253 11.99 -14.23 0.98
CA VAL A 253 11.61 -13.62 2.26
C VAL A 253 11.93 -12.14 2.17
N TYR A 254 10.96 -11.28 2.41
CA TYR A 254 11.13 -9.84 2.29
C TYR A 254 10.52 -9.10 3.46
N GLY A 255 11.08 -7.96 3.77
CA GLY A 255 10.69 -7.15 4.91
C GLY A 255 11.81 -6.97 5.92
N TYR A 256 11.42 -6.74 7.16
CA TYR A 256 12.34 -6.64 8.28
C TYR A 256 12.84 -8.04 8.68
N MET A 257 14.15 -8.20 8.73
CA MET A 257 14.78 -9.46 9.12
C MET A 257 14.80 -9.56 10.65
N ASN A 258 13.84 -10.31 11.18
CA ASN A 258 13.62 -10.43 12.62
C ASN A 258 14.78 -11.09 13.34
N ARG A 259 15.45 -12.04 12.65
CA ARG A 259 16.51 -12.89 13.21
C ARG A 259 17.52 -13.29 12.14
N GLY A 260 18.65 -13.81 12.57
CA GLY A 260 19.67 -14.38 11.69
C GLY A 260 20.75 -13.38 11.32
N THR A 261 21.44 -13.66 10.19
CA THR A 261 22.59 -12.86 9.73
C THR A 261 22.22 -11.39 9.46
N TYR A 262 21.03 -11.17 8.94
CA TYR A 262 20.56 -9.83 8.55
C TYR A 262 19.60 -9.18 9.56
N GLU A 263 19.57 -9.69 10.80
CA GLU A 263 18.71 -9.14 11.86
C GLU A 263 18.88 -7.63 11.99
N GLY A 264 17.76 -6.90 12.03
CA GLY A 264 17.73 -5.45 12.11
C GLY A 264 17.79 -4.73 10.76
N GLN A 265 17.92 -5.46 9.65
CA GLN A 265 17.92 -4.89 8.30
C GLN A 265 16.57 -5.10 7.60
N MET A 266 16.22 -4.17 6.72
CA MET A 266 15.14 -4.33 5.76
C MET A 266 15.72 -4.85 4.46
N GLY A 267 15.09 -5.85 3.83
CA GLY A 267 15.61 -6.40 2.59
C GLY A 267 14.81 -7.54 1.99
N VAL A 268 15.40 -8.15 0.97
CA VAL A 268 14.87 -9.30 0.25
C VAL A 268 15.93 -10.41 0.23
N VAL A 269 15.57 -11.58 0.73
CA VAL A 269 16.42 -12.77 0.68
C VAL A 269 15.83 -13.75 -0.30
N PHE A 270 16.65 -14.29 -1.19
CA PHE A 270 16.26 -15.40 -2.07
C PHE A 270 16.69 -16.73 -1.46
N TYR A 271 15.75 -17.66 -1.34
CA TYR A 271 15.98 -19.01 -0.86
C TYR A 271 15.56 -20.04 -1.91
N HIS A 272 16.34 -21.12 -1.99
CA HIS A 272 16.04 -22.32 -2.74
C HIS A 272 15.92 -23.51 -1.78
N TYR A 273 14.79 -24.19 -1.78
CA TYR A 273 14.62 -25.46 -1.08
C TYR A 273 14.81 -26.62 -2.04
N ASP A 274 15.73 -27.53 -1.71
CA ASP A 274 16.03 -28.74 -2.43
C ASP A 274 15.41 -29.95 -1.70
N GLU A 275 14.53 -30.68 -2.38
CA GLU A 275 13.79 -31.80 -1.77
C GLU A 275 14.66 -32.99 -1.48
N ASP A 276 15.66 -33.31 -2.33
CA ASP A 276 16.52 -34.47 -2.16
C ASP A 276 17.38 -34.36 -0.90
N SER A 277 18.00 -33.24 -0.69
CA SER A 277 18.79 -32.94 0.52
C SER A 277 17.94 -32.48 1.69
N ARG A 278 16.74 -31.99 1.42
CA ARG A 278 15.81 -31.33 2.37
C ARG A 278 16.41 -30.10 3.04
N THR A 279 17.19 -29.35 2.28
CA THR A 279 17.88 -28.16 2.76
C THR A 279 17.37 -26.91 2.08
N VAL A 280 17.34 -25.80 2.83
CA VAL A 280 17.09 -24.46 2.30
C VAL A 280 18.44 -23.78 2.09
N GLN A 281 18.72 -23.37 0.86
CA GLN A 281 19.93 -22.64 0.48
C GLN A 281 19.59 -21.16 0.31
N GLU A 282 20.32 -20.31 1.03
CA GLU A 282 20.30 -18.87 0.81
C GLU A 282 21.17 -18.52 -0.40
N LYS A 283 20.62 -17.79 -1.38
CA LYS A 283 21.34 -17.43 -2.61
C LYS A 283 21.89 -16.00 -2.54
N PHE A 284 21.04 -15.04 -2.22
CA PHE A 284 21.47 -13.65 -2.07
C PHE A 284 20.58 -12.89 -1.08
N PHE A 285 21.11 -11.79 -0.58
CA PHE A 285 20.39 -10.76 0.17
C PHE A 285 20.52 -9.41 -0.53
N VAL A 286 19.40 -8.72 -0.68
CA VAL A 286 19.33 -7.34 -1.19
C VAL A 286 18.85 -6.45 -0.06
N PRO A 287 19.72 -5.61 0.54
CA PRO A 287 19.29 -4.61 1.50
C PRO A 287 18.50 -3.52 0.79
N VAL A 288 17.43 -3.03 1.45
CA VAL A 288 16.59 -1.93 0.95
C VAL A 288 16.43 -0.85 2.02
N SER A 289 16.15 0.38 1.58
CA SER A 289 15.93 1.53 2.47
C SER A 289 14.47 1.88 2.66
N GLU A 290 13.59 1.24 1.90
CA GLU A 290 12.13 1.45 1.93
C GLU A 290 11.51 0.83 3.18
N GLY A 291 10.36 1.38 3.61
CA GLY A 291 9.55 0.76 4.65
C GLY A 291 8.87 -0.53 4.17
N TYR A 292 8.50 -1.42 5.12
CA TYR A 292 7.90 -2.71 4.82
C TYR A 292 6.69 -2.63 3.88
N ASP A 293 5.77 -1.71 4.13
CA ASP A 293 4.53 -1.62 3.36
C ASP A 293 4.80 -1.28 1.88
N GLN A 294 5.81 -0.44 1.62
CA GLN A 294 6.24 -0.13 0.25
C GLN A 294 6.92 -1.33 -0.40
N LEU A 295 7.84 -1.97 0.31
CA LEU A 295 8.53 -3.18 -0.16
C LEU A 295 7.54 -4.30 -0.47
N GLU A 296 6.53 -4.51 0.38
CA GLU A 296 5.47 -5.49 0.15
C GLU A 296 4.69 -5.17 -1.13
N SER A 297 4.34 -3.90 -1.35
CA SER A 297 3.68 -3.44 -2.58
C SER A 297 4.53 -3.72 -3.81
N ASP A 298 5.81 -3.38 -3.77
CA ASP A 298 6.75 -3.56 -4.87
C ASP A 298 6.93 -5.05 -5.23
N ILE A 299 7.26 -5.89 -4.24
CA ILE A 299 7.44 -7.34 -4.42
C ILE A 299 6.14 -8.03 -4.86
N THR A 300 4.98 -7.58 -4.35
CA THR A 300 3.69 -8.11 -4.79
C THR A 300 3.41 -7.75 -6.24
N THR A 301 3.75 -6.53 -6.65
CA THR A 301 3.59 -6.05 -8.02
C THR A 301 4.49 -6.80 -8.99
N LEU A 302 5.79 -6.89 -8.68
CA LEU A 302 6.73 -7.63 -9.53
C LEU A 302 7.87 -8.25 -8.70
N ALA A 303 7.80 -9.56 -8.55
CA ALA A 303 8.93 -10.41 -8.28
C ALA A 303 8.72 -11.71 -9.06
N TYR A 304 9.56 -11.99 -10.02
CA TYR A 304 9.41 -13.07 -10.98
C TYR A 304 10.74 -13.78 -11.21
N LEU A 305 10.70 -15.11 -11.32
CA LEU A 305 11.84 -15.97 -11.69
C LEU A 305 11.62 -16.48 -13.11
N GLY A 306 12.46 -16.04 -14.03
CA GLY A 306 12.46 -16.51 -15.41
C GLY A 306 13.04 -17.92 -15.55
N GLU A 307 12.67 -18.60 -16.63
CA GLU A 307 13.14 -19.96 -16.95
C GLU A 307 14.66 -20.03 -17.15
N ASP A 308 15.28 -18.91 -17.47
CA ASP A 308 16.74 -18.76 -17.64
C ASP A 308 17.51 -18.60 -16.29
N GLY A 309 16.81 -18.55 -15.17
CA GLY A 309 17.38 -18.33 -13.84
C GLY A 309 17.60 -16.86 -13.50
N MET A 310 17.06 -15.94 -14.28
CA MET A 310 17.02 -14.52 -13.93
C MET A 310 15.86 -14.21 -12.98
N THR A 311 16.14 -13.58 -11.87
CA THR A 311 15.12 -13.09 -10.92
C THR A 311 14.90 -11.61 -11.12
N TYR A 312 13.68 -11.21 -11.45
CA TYR A 312 13.31 -9.81 -11.67
C TYR A 312 12.58 -9.27 -10.46
N LEU A 313 13.07 -8.15 -9.91
CA LEU A 313 12.50 -7.50 -8.72
C LEU A 313 12.20 -6.03 -9.01
N LEU A 314 10.99 -5.61 -8.66
CA LEU A 314 10.66 -4.19 -8.56
C LEU A 314 11.01 -3.72 -7.13
N LEU A 315 11.86 -2.70 -7.03
CA LEU A 315 12.27 -2.09 -5.78
C LEU A 315 12.38 -0.57 -6.00
N ASN A 316 11.59 0.20 -5.29
CA ASN A 316 11.59 1.66 -5.33
C ASN A 316 11.53 2.26 -6.76
N GLY A 317 10.57 1.77 -7.55
CA GLY A 317 10.37 2.23 -8.93
C GLY A 317 11.48 1.81 -9.91
N LYS A 318 12.30 0.82 -9.55
CA LYS A 318 13.35 0.25 -10.38
C LYS A 318 13.14 -1.26 -10.54
N VAL A 319 13.14 -1.74 -11.76
CA VAL A 319 13.17 -3.19 -12.06
C VAL A 319 14.60 -3.62 -12.33
N THR A 320 15.06 -4.57 -11.55
CA THR A 320 16.40 -5.17 -11.67
C THR A 320 16.28 -6.66 -11.91
N GLY A 321 16.98 -7.19 -12.93
CA GLY A 321 17.20 -8.61 -13.13
C GLY A 321 18.49 -9.04 -12.41
N ILE A 322 18.46 -10.17 -11.71
CA ILE A 322 19.58 -10.76 -10.97
C ILE A 322 19.75 -12.19 -11.47
N ASP A 323 20.93 -12.53 -11.96
CA ASP A 323 21.29 -13.90 -12.36
C ASP A 323 21.64 -14.73 -11.11
N LEU A 324 20.88 -15.80 -10.86
CA LEU A 324 21.07 -16.67 -9.70
C LEU A 324 22.40 -17.45 -9.71
N ASN A 325 23.06 -17.59 -10.86
CA ASN A 325 24.32 -18.34 -10.98
C ASN A 325 25.53 -17.43 -10.75
N SER A 326 25.49 -16.22 -11.30
CA SER A 326 26.64 -15.30 -11.23
C SER A 326 26.48 -14.22 -10.16
N ASN A 327 25.26 -14.00 -9.66
CA ASN A 327 24.87 -12.85 -8.83
C ASN A 327 25.10 -11.48 -9.53
N GLU A 328 25.24 -11.47 -10.84
CA GLU A 328 25.30 -10.23 -11.61
C GLU A 328 23.91 -9.63 -11.74
N SER A 329 23.81 -8.31 -11.74
CA SER A 329 22.54 -7.60 -11.85
C SER A 329 22.51 -6.67 -13.06
N VAL A 330 21.35 -6.56 -13.69
CA VAL A 330 21.04 -5.66 -14.79
C VAL A 330 19.81 -4.82 -14.50
N THR A 331 19.88 -3.51 -14.76
CA THR A 331 18.70 -2.66 -14.67
C THR A 331 17.86 -2.80 -15.92
N VAL A 332 16.59 -3.17 -15.78
CA VAL A 332 15.60 -3.31 -16.86
C VAL A 332 14.87 -1.99 -17.09
N ALA A 333 14.34 -1.40 -16.02
CA ALA A 333 13.62 -0.13 -16.05
C ALA A 333 13.87 0.63 -14.75
N TYR A 334 13.74 1.94 -14.78
CA TYR A 334 13.93 2.80 -13.59
C TYR A 334 13.00 4.03 -13.64
N GLY A 335 12.83 4.69 -12.50
CA GLY A 335 11.98 5.89 -12.38
C GLY A 335 10.48 5.58 -12.55
N LEU A 336 10.09 4.33 -12.43
CA LEU A 336 8.71 3.89 -12.56
C LEU A 336 7.83 4.48 -11.48
N SER A 337 6.63 4.89 -11.87
CA SER A 337 5.60 5.39 -10.97
C SER A 337 4.25 4.80 -11.31
N GLN A 338 3.31 4.92 -10.41
CA GLN A 338 1.96 4.43 -10.66
C GLN A 338 1.39 5.02 -11.95
N GLY A 339 0.80 4.16 -12.79
CA GLY A 339 0.26 4.53 -14.09
C GLY A 339 1.26 4.64 -15.23
N SER A 340 2.60 4.58 -14.97
CA SER A 340 3.63 4.57 -16.02
C SER A 340 4.04 3.18 -16.48
N PHE A 341 3.52 2.14 -15.85
CA PHE A 341 3.81 0.75 -16.21
C PHE A 341 2.65 -0.17 -15.85
N ALA A 342 2.67 -1.36 -16.41
CA ALA A 342 1.75 -2.45 -16.10
C ALA A 342 2.53 -3.78 -16.07
N VAL A 343 2.07 -4.72 -15.25
CA VAL A 343 2.62 -6.07 -15.12
C VAL A 343 1.50 -7.09 -15.32
N SER A 344 1.77 -8.20 -16.02
CA SER A 344 0.81 -9.29 -16.18
C SER A 344 0.51 -9.96 -14.83
N ALA A 345 -0.66 -10.60 -14.72
CA ALA A 345 -1.10 -11.19 -13.45
C ALA A 345 -0.16 -12.28 -12.91
N ASP A 346 0.50 -13.03 -13.81
CA ASP A 346 1.52 -14.04 -13.49
C ASP A 346 2.92 -13.44 -13.25
N GLY A 347 3.12 -12.14 -13.52
CA GLY A 347 4.39 -11.45 -13.39
C GLY A 347 5.38 -11.69 -14.53
N SER A 348 5.04 -12.51 -15.54
CA SER A 348 5.96 -12.89 -16.63
C SER A 348 6.24 -11.79 -17.64
N ARG A 349 5.37 -10.77 -17.70
CA ARG A 349 5.47 -9.67 -18.68
C ARG A 349 5.27 -8.31 -18.00
N MET A 350 5.97 -7.33 -18.52
CA MET A 350 5.86 -5.93 -18.09
C MET A 350 5.84 -5.01 -19.31
N ALA A 351 5.02 -3.96 -19.23
CA ALA A 351 5.03 -2.85 -20.17
C ALA A 351 5.22 -1.53 -19.43
N TRP A 352 6.08 -0.62 -19.96
CA TRP A 352 6.31 0.68 -19.33
C TRP A 352 6.57 1.76 -20.36
N GLN A 353 6.11 2.98 -20.07
CA GLN A 353 6.29 4.15 -20.94
C GLN A 353 7.73 4.68 -20.83
N GLU A 354 8.30 5.07 -21.98
CA GLU A 354 9.56 5.80 -22.00
C GLU A 354 9.41 7.15 -21.29
N GLY A 355 10.44 7.58 -20.56
CA GLY A 355 10.42 8.84 -19.79
C GLY A 355 9.57 8.80 -18.54
N ASN A 356 8.96 7.65 -18.20
CA ASN A 356 8.16 7.44 -16.98
C ASN A 356 6.97 8.40 -16.81
N ASN A 357 6.52 9.03 -17.89
CA ASN A 357 5.33 9.87 -17.89
C ASN A 357 4.12 9.07 -18.34
N ALA A 358 3.13 8.94 -17.46
CA ALA A 358 1.94 8.13 -17.71
C ALA A 358 1.09 8.62 -18.90
N TYR A 359 1.19 9.90 -19.28
CA TYR A 359 0.29 10.50 -20.26
C TYR A 359 0.98 11.08 -21.51
N GLN A 360 2.30 11.25 -21.50
CA GLN A 360 3.05 11.95 -22.54
C GLN A 360 4.28 11.14 -22.98
N SER A 361 4.05 9.90 -23.37
CA SER A 361 5.11 9.04 -23.89
C SER A 361 4.84 8.67 -25.34
N GLU A 362 5.86 8.83 -26.19
CA GLU A 362 5.82 8.44 -27.60
C GLU A 362 6.17 6.96 -27.80
N MET A 363 6.71 6.31 -26.75
CA MET A 363 7.19 4.93 -26.84
C MET A 363 6.77 4.12 -25.60
N LEU A 364 6.31 2.91 -25.85
CA LEU A 364 6.00 1.90 -24.86
C LEU A 364 6.92 0.71 -25.04
N HIS A 365 7.64 0.36 -24.01
CA HIS A 365 8.47 -0.84 -23.94
C HIS A 365 7.67 -2.02 -23.39
N VAL A 366 7.86 -3.19 -23.96
CA VAL A 366 7.24 -4.45 -23.47
C VAL A 366 8.35 -5.48 -23.34
N MET A 367 8.42 -6.13 -22.19
CA MET A 367 9.40 -7.19 -21.92
C MET A 367 8.71 -8.46 -21.46
N ASP A 368 9.15 -9.56 -22.03
CA ASP A 368 8.85 -10.91 -21.58
C ASP A 368 10.06 -11.42 -20.76
N PHE A 369 9.82 -11.75 -19.52
CA PHE A 369 10.88 -12.13 -18.58
C PHE A 369 11.36 -13.58 -18.75
N ASN A 370 10.59 -14.45 -19.41
CA ASN A 370 11.03 -15.82 -19.71
C ASN A 370 12.04 -15.85 -20.86
N THR A 371 11.82 -14.99 -21.85
CA THR A 371 12.66 -14.96 -23.05
C THR A 371 13.69 -13.84 -23.03
N ALA A 372 13.59 -12.93 -22.04
CA ALA A 372 14.33 -11.67 -21.97
C ALA A 372 14.19 -10.79 -23.23
N GLN A 373 13.14 -11.03 -24.03
CA GLN A 373 12.87 -10.25 -25.24
C GLN A 373 12.17 -8.96 -24.90
N LYS A 374 12.71 -7.86 -25.45
CA LYS A 374 12.13 -6.52 -25.36
C LYS A 374 11.58 -6.14 -26.74
N GLN A 375 10.36 -5.64 -26.76
CA GLN A 375 9.69 -5.10 -27.94
C GLN A 375 9.25 -3.66 -27.64
N ASP A 376 9.20 -2.83 -28.68
CA ASP A 376 8.83 -1.43 -28.54
C ASP A 376 7.61 -1.10 -29.41
N ILE A 377 6.67 -0.35 -28.84
CA ILE A 377 5.52 0.21 -29.55
C ILE A 377 5.74 1.71 -29.64
N THR A 378 5.88 2.22 -30.85
CA THR A 378 6.02 3.65 -31.09
C THR A 378 4.66 4.25 -31.46
N ALA A 379 4.28 5.35 -30.80
CA ALA A 379 3.08 6.08 -31.13
C ALA A 379 3.19 6.71 -32.55
N PRO A 380 2.07 6.83 -33.29
CA PRO A 380 2.03 7.64 -34.50
C PRO A 380 2.51 9.07 -34.25
N SER A 381 3.06 9.73 -35.26
CA SER A 381 3.54 11.12 -35.14
C SER A 381 2.42 12.05 -34.63
N GLY A 382 2.66 12.76 -33.53
CA GLY A 382 1.69 13.64 -32.88
C GLY A 382 0.73 12.93 -31.93
N ASP A 383 1.04 11.67 -31.57
CA ASP A 383 0.30 10.89 -30.62
C ASP A 383 1.19 10.46 -29.46
N TYR A 384 0.53 10.10 -28.35
CA TYR A 384 1.12 9.43 -27.20
C TYR A 384 0.56 8.03 -27.03
N VAL A 385 1.33 7.14 -26.40
CA VAL A 385 0.95 5.77 -26.07
C VAL A 385 0.90 5.56 -24.57
N ARG A 386 -0.06 4.76 -24.10
CA ARG A 386 -0.20 4.38 -22.70
C ARG A 386 -0.41 2.88 -22.55
N ALA A 387 0.34 2.24 -21.62
CA ALA A 387 0.00 0.92 -21.12
C ALA A 387 -1.17 1.05 -20.14
N LEU A 388 -2.17 0.18 -20.28
CA LEU A 388 -3.38 0.20 -19.45
C LEU A 388 -3.49 -1.03 -18.54
N GLY A 389 -2.81 -2.12 -18.89
CA GLY A 389 -2.84 -3.35 -18.14
C GLY A 389 -2.61 -4.58 -19.01
N PHE A 390 -2.90 -5.72 -18.42
CA PHE A 390 -2.91 -7.00 -19.12
C PHE A 390 -4.22 -7.73 -18.84
N VAL A 391 -4.66 -8.55 -19.80
CA VAL A 391 -5.71 -9.55 -19.61
C VAL A 391 -5.09 -10.90 -19.96
N GLY A 392 -4.92 -11.78 -18.95
CA GLY A 392 -4.01 -12.90 -19.09
C GLY A 392 -2.60 -12.41 -19.42
N SER A 393 -2.02 -12.91 -20.50
CA SER A 393 -0.73 -12.46 -21.03
C SER A 393 -0.84 -11.33 -22.07
N ASP A 394 -2.05 -10.97 -22.51
CA ASP A 394 -2.25 -10.00 -23.58
C ASP A 394 -2.19 -8.56 -23.05
N LEU A 395 -1.38 -7.74 -23.70
CA LEU A 395 -1.20 -6.33 -23.35
C LEU A 395 -2.38 -5.48 -23.82
N ILE A 396 -2.91 -4.65 -22.92
CA ILE A 396 -3.89 -3.60 -23.21
C ILE A 396 -3.17 -2.27 -23.27
N TYR A 397 -3.22 -1.58 -24.41
CA TYR A 397 -2.62 -0.26 -24.58
C TYR A 397 -3.47 0.63 -25.48
N GLY A 398 -3.27 1.94 -25.40
CA GLY A 398 -4.04 2.89 -26.20
C GLY A 398 -3.21 4.03 -26.75
N PHE A 399 -3.74 4.70 -27.80
CA PHE A 399 -3.19 5.92 -28.37
C PHE A 399 -4.13 7.09 -28.18
N GLY A 400 -3.58 8.24 -27.82
CA GLY A 400 -4.27 9.52 -27.76
C GLY A 400 -3.49 10.61 -28.48
N HIS A 401 -4.18 11.58 -29.09
CA HIS A 401 -3.51 12.71 -29.76
C HIS A 401 -2.91 13.66 -28.72
N GLU A 402 -1.70 14.17 -28.98
CA GLU A 402 -1.08 15.22 -28.18
C GLU A 402 -2.02 16.43 -28.01
N SER A 403 -2.73 16.80 -29.09
CA SER A 403 -3.71 17.90 -29.09
C SER A 403 -4.94 17.65 -28.25
N ASP A 404 -5.20 16.40 -27.86
CA ASP A 404 -6.36 15.97 -27.07
C ASP A 404 -6.01 15.77 -25.59
N LEU A 405 -4.76 16.02 -25.17
CA LEU A 405 -4.39 15.97 -23.76
C LEU A 405 -5.36 16.80 -22.94
N TRP A 406 -5.96 16.15 -21.96
CA TRP A 406 -6.81 16.82 -21.00
C TRP A 406 -5.94 17.49 -19.95
N SER A 407 -5.75 18.78 -20.12
CA SER A 407 -4.96 19.58 -19.20
C SER A 407 -5.83 20.58 -18.47
N VAL A 408 -5.50 20.81 -17.20
CA VAL A 408 -6.13 21.81 -16.36
C VAL A 408 -5.05 22.76 -15.90
N ASN A 409 -5.15 24.03 -16.29
CA ASN A 409 -4.14 25.07 -16.00
C ASN A 409 -2.69 24.67 -16.39
N GLY A 410 -2.54 23.99 -17.53
CA GLY A 410 -1.24 23.52 -18.02
C GLY A 410 -0.79 22.18 -17.46
N ILE A 411 -1.54 21.59 -16.51
CA ILE A 411 -1.22 20.29 -15.94
C ILE A 411 -2.01 19.21 -16.68
N VAL A 412 -1.29 18.21 -17.17
CA VAL A 412 -1.91 17.05 -17.80
C VAL A 412 -2.61 16.20 -16.77
N LYS A 413 -3.90 15.98 -16.92
CA LYS A 413 -4.73 15.12 -16.06
C LYS A 413 -4.92 13.74 -16.62
N GLU A 414 -5.14 13.63 -17.91
CA GLU A 414 -5.36 12.38 -18.61
C GLU A 414 -4.93 12.50 -20.08
N LEU A 415 -4.68 11.34 -20.68
CA LEU A 415 -4.58 11.17 -22.12
C LEU A 415 -5.90 10.54 -22.62
N PRO A 416 -6.83 11.32 -23.20
CA PRO A 416 -8.02 10.78 -23.83
C PRO A 416 -7.63 9.95 -25.05
N MET A 417 -7.71 8.63 -24.96
CA MET A 417 -7.28 7.71 -26.01
C MET A 417 -8.40 7.47 -27.00
N TYR A 418 -8.15 7.75 -28.30
CA TYR A 418 -9.11 7.56 -29.37
C TYR A 418 -9.19 6.11 -29.84
N ALA A 419 -8.21 5.28 -29.49
CA ALA A 419 -8.14 3.86 -29.83
C ALA A 419 -7.47 3.08 -28.70
N LEU A 420 -7.98 1.88 -28.44
CA LEU A 420 -7.41 0.90 -27.54
C LEU A 420 -7.17 -0.40 -28.31
N TYR A 421 -6.06 -1.06 -28.01
CA TYR A 421 -5.62 -2.30 -28.64
C TYR A 421 -5.35 -3.36 -27.57
N ILE A 422 -5.67 -4.62 -27.91
CA ILE A 422 -5.27 -5.79 -27.15
C ILE A 422 -4.33 -6.58 -28.05
N ALA A 423 -3.09 -6.83 -27.61
CA ALA A 423 -2.07 -7.51 -28.37
C ALA A 423 -1.54 -8.74 -27.61
N ASP A 424 -1.37 -9.84 -28.33
CA ASP A 424 -0.82 -11.08 -27.80
C ASP A 424 0.69 -11.00 -27.48
N ASN A 425 1.29 -12.13 -27.11
CA ASN A 425 2.71 -12.22 -26.77
C ASN A 425 3.63 -11.89 -27.95
N GLU A 426 3.18 -12.10 -29.18
CA GLU A 426 3.90 -11.78 -30.40
C GLU A 426 3.60 -10.36 -30.89
N MET A 427 2.83 -9.58 -30.12
CA MET A 427 2.33 -8.23 -30.46
C MET A 427 1.38 -8.19 -31.65
N ASN A 428 0.73 -9.32 -32.00
CA ASN A 428 -0.37 -9.32 -32.95
C ASN A 428 -1.62 -8.74 -32.30
N ILE A 429 -2.26 -7.80 -32.99
CA ILE A 429 -3.49 -7.16 -32.47
C ILE A 429 -4.64 -8.17 -32.55
N GLN A 430 -5.15 -8.55 -31.39
CA GLN A 430 -6.28 -9.45 -31.22
C GLN A 430 -7.61 -8.71 -31.22
N SER A 431 -7.63 -7.47 -30.73
CA SER A 431 -8.82 -6.64 -30.67
C SER A 431 -8.48 -5.16 -30.75
N GLU A 432 -9.39 -4.40 -31.34
CA GLU A 432 -9.35 -2.94 -31.39
C GLU A 432 -10.68 -2.36 -30.92
N TYR A 433 -10.62 -1.37 -30.04
CA TYR A 433 -11.79 -0.57 -29.68
C TYR A 433 -11.57 0.86 -30.12
N LYS A 434 -12.40 1.30 -31.08
CA LYS A 434 -12.38 2.66 -31.64
C LYS A 434 -13.80 3.08 -32.00
N LYS A 435 -14.31 4.13 -31.36
CA LYS A 435 -15.64 4.68 -31.63
C LYS A 435 -15.55 6.18 -31.87
N PRO A 436 -16.14 6.73 -32.97
CA PRO A 436 -16.08 8.16 -33.26
C PRO A 436 -16.64 9.00 -32.11
N GLY A 437 -15.88 10.00 -31.66
CA GLY A 437 -16.28 10.91 -30.58
C GLY A 437 -16.25 10.32 -29.17
N ILE A 438 -15.84 9.07 -29.01
CA ILE A 438 -15.65 8.41 -27.72
C ILE A 438 -14.14 8.24 -27.50
N TYR A 439 -13.70 8.57 -26.31
CA TYR A 439 -12.33 8.38 -25.86
C TYR A 439 -12.30 7.45 -24.66
N ILE A 440 -11.17 6.81 -24.42
CA ILE A 440 -10.94 5.94 -23.25
C ILE A 440 -9.96 6.67 -22.34
N SER A 441 -10.28 6.76 -21.04
CA SER A 441 -9.37 7.30 -20.02
C SER A 441 -8.57 6.21 -19.34
N ASP A 442 -9.22 5.10 -19.04
CA ASP A 442 -8.63 4.00 -18.28
C ASP A 442 -9.39 2.70 -18.50
N VAL A 443 -8.82 1.58 -18.05
CA VAL A 443 -9.47 0.27 -18.10
C VAL A 443 -9.30 -0.47 -16.76
N THR A 444 -10.22 -1.39 -16.49
CA THR A 444 -10.09 -2.38 -15.42
C THR A 444 -10.38 -3.75 -16.03
N ALA A 445 -9.41 -4.67 -15.93
CA ALA A 445 -9.59 -6.05 -16.38
C ALA A 445 -9.97 -6.94 -15.19
N GLU A 446 -11.14 -7.55 -15.24
CA GLU A 446 -11.66 -8.40 -14.17
C GLU A 446 -12.56 -9.48 -14.77
N ASP A 447 -12.43 -10.74 -14.31
CA ASP A 447 -13.26 -11.89 -14.70
C ASP A 447 -13.45 -12.06 -16.21
N GLY A 448 -12.38 -11.88 -17.02
CA GLY A 448 -12.44 -12.00 -18.49
C GLY A 448 -13.18 -10.86 -19.17
N ARG A 449 -13.34 -9.76 -18.48
CA ARG A 449 -13.95 -8.55 -19.01
C ARG A 449 -13.01 -7.38 -18.82
N ILE A 450 -12.97 -6.51 -19.82
CA ILE A 450 -12.26 -5.23 -19.75
C ILE A 450 -13.33 -4.14 -19.66
N HIS A 451 -13.43 -3.51 -18.52
CA HIS A 451 -14.31 -2.37 -18.30
C HIS A 451 -13.60 -1.10 -18.74
N LEU A 452 -14.22 -0.35 -19.63
CA LEU A 452 -13.66 0.85 -20.24
C LEU A 452 -14.25 2.10 -19.58
N LYS A 453 -13.44 2.91 -18.93
CA LYS A 453 -13.83 4.27 -18.54
C LYS A 453 -13.79 5.18 -19.74
N ARG A 454 -14.95 5.72 -20.12
CA ARG A 454 -15.09 6.49 -21.36
C ARG A 454 -15.23 7.98 -21.11
N LEU A 455 -14.74 8.76 -22.09
CA LEU A 455 -14.84 10.20 -22.12
C LEU A 455 -15.51 10.66 -23.42
N VAL A 456 -16.16 11.82 -23.37
CA VAL A 456 -16.60 12.60 -24.54
C VAL A 456 -16.04 14.00 -24.46
N LYS A 457 -15.64 14.55 -25.60
CA LYS A 457 -15.16 15.92 -25.71
C LYS A 457 -16.37 16.87 -25.63
N ILE A 458 -16.37 17.80 -24.69
CA ILE A 458 -17.42 18.79 -24.49
C ILE A 458 -17.00 20.20 -24.86
N GLY A 459 -15.71 20.41 -25.11
CA GLY A 459 -15.09 21.68 -25.54
C GLY A 459 -13.62 21.46 -25.88
N ASP A 460 -12.90 22.51 -26.30
CA ASP A 460 -11.47 22.41 -26.56
C ASP A 460 -10.72 22.13 -25.26
N GLY A 461 -10.01 20.98 -25.23
CA GLY A 461 -9.29 20.49 -24.04
C GLY A 461 -10.19 20.12 -22.85
N GLN A 462 -11.49 19.99 -23.05
CA GLN A 462 -12.44 19.65 -21.98
C GLN A 462 -13.20 18.38 -22.28
N TYR A 463 -13.28 17.50 -21.30
CA TYR A 463 -13.91 16.20 -21.40
C TYR A 463 -14.91 15.96 -20.26
N ALA A 464 -15.84 15.05 -20.49
CA ALA A 464 -16.77 14.56 -19.47
C ALA A 464 -16.80 13.03 -19.49
N TYR A 465 -16.92 12.42 -18.32
CA TYR A 465 -17.10 10.97 -18.21
C TYR A 465 -18.45 10.53 -18.77
N GLN A 466 -18.46 9.40 -19.41
CA GLN A 466 -19.64 8.68 -19.89
C GLN A 466 -19.83 7.33 -19.20
N ASP A 467 -20.99 6.72 -19.43
CA ASP A 467 -21.25 5.34 -18.99
C ASP A 467 -20.15 4.41 -19.50
N GLU A 468 -19.73 3.47 -18.64
CA GLU A 468 -18.73 2.46 -18.97
C GLU A 468 -19.17 1.59 -20.13
N ASP A 469 -18.22 1.03 -20.86
CA ASP A 469 -18.44 -0.03 -21.86
C ASP A 469 -17.60 -1.25 -21.47
N THR A 470 -17.90 -2.40 -22.05
CA THR A 470 -17.21 -3.63 -21.67
C THR A 470 -16.81 -4.42 -22.92
N ILE A 471 -15.55 -4.85 -22.97
CA ILE A 471 -15.05 -5.84 -23.92
C ILE A 471 -15.04 -7.19 -23.20
N VAL A 472 -15.65 -8.20 -23.82
CA VAL A 472 -15.60 -9.57 -23.32
C VAL A 472 -14.42 -10.27 -24.00
N CYS A 473 -13.46 -10.73 -23.22
CA CYS A 473 -12.35 -11.52 -23.71
C CYS A 473 -12.74 -12.99 -23.73
N ASN A 474 -12.51 -13.67 -24.87
CA ASN A 474 -12.77 -15.09 -25.00
C ASN A 474 -11.70 -15.97 -24.34
N GLU A 475 -10.61 -15.39 -23.91
CA GLU A 475 -9.63 -16.10 -23.12
C GLU A 475 -10.23 -16.43 -21.76
N LYS A 476 -10.06 -17.67 -21.33
CA LYS A 476 -10.21 -17.98 -19.91
C LYS A 476 -9.20 -17.12 -19.21
N VAL A 477 -9.65 -16.06 -18.53
CA VAL A 477 -8.85 -15.44 -17.50
C VAL A 477 -8.39 -16.59 -16.62
N ASP A 478 -7.09 -16.79 -16.52
CA ASP A 478 -6.57 -17.70 -15.54
C ASP A 478 -7.12 -17.18 -14.20
N LYS A 479 -8.18 -17.83 -13.76
CA LYS A 479 -8.59 -17.77 -12.38
C LYS A 479 -7.32 -18.06 -11.62
N ASP A 480 -7.04 -17.25 -10.60
CA ASP A 480 -5.93 -17.44 -9.66
C ASP A 480 -5.50 -18.91 -9.74
N PRO A 481 -4.28 -19.26 -10.22
CA PRO A 481 -3.89 -20.63 -10.55
C PRO A 481 -4.16 -21.62 -9.41
N PHE A 482 -4.58 -21.08 -8.26
CA PHE A 482 -5.04 -21.84 -7.13
C PHE A 482 -6.49 -21.55 -6.75
N GLU A 483 -7.44 -22.28 -7.35
CA GLU A 483 -8.86 -22.31 -6.89
C GLU A 483 -9.03 -22.91 -5.48
N GLY A 484 -7.96 -23.15 -4.74
CA GLY A 484 -7.98 -23.90 -3.51
C GLY A 484 -8.04 -23.08 -2.21
N LEU A 485 -7.98 -21.77 -2.27
CA LEU A 485 -8.25 -20.93 -1.10
C LEU A 485 -9.75 -20.67 -1.00
N GLY A 486 -10.37 -21.23 0.04
CA GLY A 486 -11.80 -21.11 0.27
C GLY A 486 -12.11 -20.57 1.66
N TRP A 487 -13.38 -20.29 1.89
CA TRP A 487 -13.90 -19.94 3.20
C TRP A 487 -15.27 -20.62 3.44
N TYR A 488 -15.63 -20.73 4.68
CA TYR A 488 -17.00 -21.11 5.07
C TYR A 488 -17.44 -20.29 6.28
N ALA A 489 -18.74 -20.12 6.44
CA ALA A 489 -19.29 -19.48 7.63
C ALA A 489 -19.27 -20.48 8.80
N SER A 490 -18.46 -20.18 9.80
CA SER A 490 -18.51 -20.85 11.11
C SER A 490 -19.62 -20.25 11.95
N GLN A 491 -20.23 -21.04 12.82
CA GLN A 491 -21.28 -20.56 13.72
C GLN A 491 -20.73 -19.51 14.71
N ASP A 492 -19.50 -19.69 15.18
CA ASP A 492 -18.93 -18.86 16.25
C ASP A 492 -17.89 -17.85 15.72
N LYS A 493 -17.12 -18.24 14.70
CA LYS A 493 -15.98 -17.45 14.19
C LYS A 493 -16.30 -16.62 12.94
N GLY A 494 -17.57 -16.61 12.50
CA GLY A 494 -17.93 -15.98 11.21
C GLY A 494 -17.23 -16.65 10.04
N ARG A 495 -16.64 -15.87 9.13
CA ARG A 495 -15.88 -16.37 7.98
C ARG A 495 -14.53 -16.90 8.43
N VAL A 496 -14.28 -18.19 8.19
CA VAL A 496 -12.99 -18.86 8.42
C VAL A 496 -12.43 -19.37 7.10
N TYR A 497 -11.12 -19.26 6.94
CA TYR A 497 -10.42 -19.59 5.71
C TYR A 497 -9.78 -20.99 5.78
N PHE A 498 -9.61 -21.60 4.62
CA PHE A 498 -8.96 -22.90 4.48
C PHE A 498 -8.30 -23.03 3.10
N VAL A 499 -7.31 -23.92 3.03
CA VAL A 499 -6.75 -24.38 1.77
C VAL A 499 -7.39 -25.71 1.39
N GLN A 500 -7.96 -25.79 0.18
CA GLN A 500 -8.63 -26.99 -0.35
C GLN A 500 -7.59 -28.02 -0.81
N THR A 501 -7.77 -29.26 -0.41
CA THR A 501 -6.98 -30.41 -0.89
C THR A 501 -7.80 -31.30 -1.83
N ASP A 502 -7.12 -32.05 -2.71
CA ASP A 502 -7.79 -32.93 -3.66
C ASP A 502 -8.37 -34.17 -2.97
N GLY A 503 -7.64 -34.72 -1.99
CA GLY A 503 -8.01 -35.90 -1.21
C GLY A 503 -8.39 -35.59 0.23
N GLU A 504 -9.11 -36.52 0.85
CA GLU A 504 -9.40 -36.42 2.28
C GLU A 504 -8.14 -36.59 3.14
N ILE A 505 -8.07 -35.80 4.20
CA ILE A 505 -6.99 -35.82 5.18
C ILE A 505 -7.53 -36.41 6.50
N LYS A 506 -6.89 -37.45 6.99
CA LYS A 506 -7.08 -37.89 8.38
C LYS A 506 -6.06 -37.11 9.23
N ALA A 507 -6.53 -36.31 10.15
CA ALA A 507 -5.67 -35.47 11.00
C ALA A 507 -4.50 -36.24 11.64
N SER A 508 -4.77 -37.46 12.16
CA SER A 508 -3.76 -38.31 12.78
C SER A 508 -2.70 -38.87 11.83
N SER A 509 -2.89 -38.74 10.51
CA SER A 509 -1.92 -39.20 9.51
C SER A 509 -0.93 -38.12 9.09
N VAL A 510 -1.23 -36.85 9.40
CA VAL A 510 -0.36 -35.71 9.00
C VAL A 510 0.85 -35.66 9.92
N LYS A 511 2.02 -35.51 9.30
CA LYS A 511 3.29 -35.29 10.01
C LYS A 511 3.78 -33.88 9.68
N THR A 512 4.02 -33.11 10.73
CA THR A 512 4.64 -31.79 10.60
C THR A 512 6.15 -31.93 10.66
N GLU A 513 6.82 -31.32 9.71
CA GLU A 513 8.26 -31.38 9.55
C GLU A 513 8.84 -29.97 9.35
N VAL A 514 10.15 -29.84 9.51
CA VAL A 514 10.95 -28.66 9.18
C VAL A 514 12.10 -29.06 8.26
N PRO A 515 12.72 -28.14 7.52
CA PRO A 515 13.92 -28.43 6.74
C PRO A 515 15.02 -29.04 7.62
N LYS A 516 15.81 -29.89 7.05
CA LYS A 516 16.92 -30.57 7.76
C LYS A 516 18.02 -29.59 8.14
N ALA A 517 18.29 -28.61 7.29
CA ALA A 517 19.26 -27.55 7.50
C ALA A 517 18.98 -26.32 6.64
N PHE A 518 19.54 -25.20 7.08
CA PHE A 518 19.72 -24.00 6.27
C PHE A 518 21.20 -23.89 5.91
N SER A 519 21.49 -23.66 4.63
CA SER A 519 22.86 -23.45 4.12
C SER A 519 23.01 -21.99 3.69
N TYR A 520 24.12 -21.40 4.11
CA TYR A 520 24.53 -20.02 3.79
C TYR A 520 25.80 -20.00 2.96
N GLU A 521 26.18 -21.15 2.38
CA GLU A 521 27.36 -21.26 1.54
C GLU A 521 27.15 -20.50 0.22
N ASN A 522 28.10 -19.65 -0.14
CA ASN A 522 28.09 -18.79 -1.33
C ASN A 522 26.98 -17.73 -1.37
N THR A 523 26.42 -17.36 -0.23
CA THR A 523 25.48 -16.22 -0.15
C THR A 523 26.20 -14.92 -0.46
N SER A 524 25.58 -14.07 -1.27
CA SER A 524 26.06 -12.73 -1.62
C SER A 524 25.13 -11.65 -1.13
N THR A 525 25.68 -10.60 -0.53
CA THR A 525 24.91 -9.36 -0.34
C THR A 525 25.05 -8.52 -1.60
N LEU A 526 23.92 -8.24 -2.25
CA LEU A 526 23.87 -7.49 -3.51
C LEU A 526 23.45 -6.06 -3.23
N GLU A 527 24.42 -5.16 -3.23
CA GLU A 527 24.12 -3.73 -3.31
C GLU A 527 23.60 -3.44 -4.74
N LEU A 528 22.30 -3.56 -4.93
CA LEU A 528 21.68 -3.13 -6.19
C LEU A 528 21.86 -1.63 -6.25
N SER A 529 22.95 -1.22 -6.92
CA SER A 529 23.52 0.13 -6.92
C SER A 529 22.43 1.18 -6.77
N GLY A 530 22.52 1.82 -5.63
CA GLY A 530 21.55 2.73 -5.12
C GLY A 530 21.15 3.77 -6.14
N ARG A 531 20.14 4.55 -5.82
CA ARG A 531 19.79 5.76 -6.55
C ARG A 531 20.99 6.25 -7.32
N GLN A 532 20.97 6.15 -8.65
CA GLN A 532 21.84 7.03 -9.39
C GLN A 532 21.47 8.40 -8.86
N ASN A 533 22.35 8.95 -8.03
CA ASN A 533 22.29 10.32 -7.56
C ASN A 533 22.50 11.26 -8.75
N ASN A 534 21.67 11.16 -9.75
CA ASN A 534 21.38 12.25 -10.64
C ASN A 534 20.51 13.18 -9.82
N LEU A 535 21.19 14.03 -9.06
CA LEU A 535 20.65 15.12 -8.26
C LEU A 535 19.79 16.13 -9.07
N GLU A 536 19.46 15.82 -10.32
CA GLU A 536 18.65 16.65 -11.19
C GLU A 536 17.18 16.17 -11.31
N ASP A 537 16.83 14.97 -10.84
CA ASP A 537 15.43 14.49 -10.86
C ASP A 537 14.84 14.58 -9.46
N THR A 538 14.47 15.80 -9.07
CA THR A 538 13.83 16.13 -7.77
C THR A 538 12.32 15.99 -7.83
N ASP A 539 11.78 15.07 -8.60
CA ASP A 539 10.36 14.77 -8.59
C ASP A 539 9.97 14.24 -7.20
N LEU A 540 9.05 14.94 -6.56
CA LEU A 540 8.49 14.50 -5.29
C LEU A 540 7.60 13.30 -5.53
N ILE A 541 7.73 12.28 -4.68
CA ILE A 541 6.84 11.14 -4.62
C ILE A 541 6.05 11.23 -3.32
N PHE A 542 4.75 11.04 -3.43
CA PHE A 542 3.80 11.12 -2.32
C PHE A 542 3.32 9.73 -1.95
N TYR A 543 3.47 9.36 -0.69
CA TYR A 543 3.01 8.10 -0.15
C TYR A 543 1.73 8.31 0.63
N ALA A 544 0.64 7.65 0.19
CA ALA A 544 -0.65 7.71 0.86
C ALA A 544 -0.82 6.56 1.85
N TYR A 545 -1.35 6.89 3.02
CA TYR A 545 -1.66 5.92 4.09
C TYR A 545 -3.06 6.14 4.61
N GLY A 546 -3.71 5.08 5.11
CA GLY A 546 -5.01 5.17 5.75
C GLY A 546 -5.48 3.82 6.33
N GLY A 547 -6.13 3.87 7.49
CA GLY A 547 -6.58 2.66 8.19
C GLY A 547 -5.46 1.72 8.62
N GLY A 548 -4.28 2.28 8.93
CA GLY A 548 -3.09 1.50 9.30
C GLY A 548 -2.41 0.78 8.11
N ARG A 549 -2.74 1.15 6.86
CA ARG A 549 -2.20 0.51 5.65
C ARG A 549 -1.63 1.53 4.67
N TYR A 550 -0.61 1.11 3.95
CA TYR A 550 -0.10 1.80 2.78
C TYR A 550 -1.09 1.67 1.62
N LEU A 551 -1.36 2.78 0.93
CA LEU A 551 -2.36 2.85 -0.14
C LEU A 551 -1.74 3.06 -1.53
N GLY A 552 -0.49 3.51 -1.59
CA GLY A 552 0.24 3.67 -2.86
C GLY A 552 1.23 4.83 -2.86
N ALA A 553 2.10 4.83 -3.88
CA ALA A 553 3.04 5.91 -4.19
C ALA A 553 2.57 6.66 -5.45
N PHE A 554 2.54 7.99 -5.39
CA PHE A 554 1.99 8.86 -6.43
C PHE A 554 2.97 9.97 -6.77
N LYS A 555 3.12 10.29 -8.06
CA LYS A 555 3.76 11.53 -8.50
C LYS A 555 2.80 12.72 -8.39
N ASN A 556 1.50 12.46 -8.56
CA ASN A 556 0.47 13.49 -8.48
C ASN A 556 0.01 13.64 -7.03
N PHE A 557 0.21 14.83 -6.48
CA PHE A 557 -0.16 15.15 -5.11
C PHE A 557 -1.68 14.99 -4.85
N SER A 558 -2.54 15.46 -5.78
CA SER A 558 -3.99 15.37 -5.58
C SER A 558 -4.51 13.93 -5.62
N GLU A 559 -3.88 13.02 -6.39
CA GLU A 559 -4.23 11.60 -6.38
C GLU A 559 -3.90 10.96 -5.05
N ALA A 560 -2.72 11.26 -4.49
CA ALA A 560 -2.34 10.79 -3.16
C ALA A 560 -3.33 11.29 -2.09
N VAL A 561 -3.66 12.59 -2.13
CA VAL A 561 -4.63 13.20 -1.19
C VAL A 561 -6.02 12.58 -1.34
N ASN A 562 -6.52 12.39 -2.55
CA ASN A 562 -7.84 11.80 -2.78
C ASN A 562 -7.89 10.35 -2.26
N THR A 563 -6.85 9.57 -2.51
CA THR A 563 -6.74 8.18 -2.03
C THR A 563 -6.71 8.12 -0.49
N ALA A 564 -5.90 8.95 0.15
CA ALA A 564 -5.83 9.04 1.60
C ALA A 564 -7.13 9.59 2.22
N TYR A 565 -7.79 10.54 1.54
CA TYR A 565 -9.01 11.20 2.03
C TYR A 565 -10.12 10.19 2.32
N GLU A 566 -10.37 9.23 1.42
CA GLU A 566 -11.43 8.24 1.58
C GLU A 566 -11.22 7.31 2.79
N LYS A 567 -9.97 7.16 3.24
CA LYS A 567 -9.56 6.27 4.33
C LYS A 567 -9.22 6.99 5.64
N MET A 568 -9.63 8.28 5.81
CA MET A 568 -9.24 9.12 6.95
C MET A 568 -7.72 9.17 7.15
N GLY A 569 -6.99 9.19 6.03
CA GLY A 569 -5.56 9.00 5.99
C GLY A 569 -4.74 10.28 5.88
N TYR A 570 -3.47 10.07 5.58
CA TYR A 570 -2.46 11.11 5.43
C TYR A 570 -1.51 10.81 4.27
N VAL A 571 -0.73 11.81 3.89
CA VAL A 571 0.26 11.75 2.81
C VAL A 571 1.61 12.21 3.32
N THR A 572 2.67 11.46 3.02
CA THR A 572 4.06 11.82 3.28
C THR A 572 4.84 11.97 1.98
N ASP A 573 6.02 12.61 2.04
CA ASP A 573 7.01 12.58 0.97
C ASP A 573 7.94 11.35 1.09
N GLN A 574 8.94 11.24 0.21
CA GLN A 574 9.96 10.19 0.23
C GLN A 574 10.87 10.22 1.46
N ASN A 575 10.91 11.31 2.21
CA ASN A 575 11.65 11.45 3.47
C ASN A 575 10.76 11.22 4.69
N GLN A 576 9.50 10.80 4.47
CA GLN A 576 8.49 10.58 5.50
C GLN A 576 8.05 11.86 6.22
N HIS A 577 8.25 13.05 5.64
CA HIS A 577 7.66 14.27 6.17
C HIS A 577 6.15 14.24 5.92
N LEU A 578 5.36 14.64 6.91
CA LEU A 578 3.91 14.75 6.77
C LEU A 578 3.58 15.95 5.87
N ILE A 579 3.08 15.65 4.67
CA ILE A 579 2.72 16.66 3.66
C ILE A 579 1.27 17.08 3.77
N TRP A 580 0.39 16.13 4.08
CA TRP A 580 -1.03 16.39 4.19
C TRP A 580 -1.71 15.38 5.13
N ASP A 581 -2.72 15.84 5.86
CA ASP A 581 -3.55 15.01 6.72
C ASP A 581 -5.01 15.46 6.67
N ARG A 582 -5.93 14.50 6.59
CA ARG A 582 -7.36 14.78 6.57
C ARG A 582 -7.88 15.39 7.88
N ILE A 583 -7.33 14.98 8.99
CA ILE A 583 -7.85 15.22 10.33
C ILE A 583 -7.17 16.40 11.00
N ASN A 584 -5.88 16.59 10.71
CA ASN A 584 -5.01 17.55 11.37
C ASN A 584 -5.22 18.98 10.88
N LYS A 585 -6.35 19.55 11.24
CA LYS A 585 -6.60 20.99 11.10
C LYS A 585 -7.49 21.49 12.23
N LYS A 586 -7.28 22.73 12.64
CA LYS A 586 -8.11 23.43 13.63
C LYS A 586 -9.55 23.62 13.11
N PRO A 587 -10.55 23.73 14.00
CA PRO A 587 -11.92 24.00 13.57
C PRO A 587 -12.09 25.35 12.84
N ILE A 588 -11.29 26.34 13.22
CA ILE A 588 -11.30 27.70 12.67
C ILE A 588 -9.88 28.20 12.53
N ARG A 589 -9.54 28.78 11.41
CA ARG A 589 -8.27 29.43 11.14
C ARG A 589 -8.47 30.68 10.31
N SER A 590 -7.71 31.73 10.59
CA SER A 590 -7.65 32.92 9.74
C SER A 590 -6.26 33.55 9.85
N LEU A 591 -5.64 33.75 8.71
CA LEU A 591 -4.32 34.35 8.59
C LEU A 591 -4.45 35.88 8.59
N LYS A 592 -3.51 36.59 9.22
CA LYS A 592 -3.62 38.05 9.42
C LYS A 592 -3.23 38.88 8.19
N ASP A 593 -2.27 38.38 7.42
CA ASP A 593 -1.72 39.04 6.22
C ASP A 593 -1.66 38.05 5.06
N PRO A 594 -2.80 37.77 4.40
CA PRO A 594 -2.84 36.77 3.34
C PRO A 594 -1.93 37.12 2.16
N ALA A 595 -1.85 38.38 1.77
CA ALA A 595 -1.01 38.80 0.65
C ALA A 595 0.49 38.70 0.98
N GLY A 596 0.89 39.07 2.20
CA GLY A 596 2.27 38.96 2.65
C GLY A 596 2.72 37.53 2.78
N GLN A 597 1.88 36.67 3.37
CA GLN A 597 2.17 35.23 3.55
C GLN A 597 2.14 34.45 2.25
N ALA A 598 1.36 34.89 1.24
CA ALA A 598 1.34 34.26 -0.08
C ALA A 598 2.47 34.74 -1.01
N ARG A 599 3.22 35.79 -0.64
CA ARG A 599 4.18 36.45 -1.56
C ARG A 599 5.22 35.49 -2.13
N GLU A 600 5.78 34.64 -1.29
CA GLU A 600 6.76 33.63 -1.72
C GLU A 600 6.09 32.59 -2.64
N LEU A 601 4.94 32.07 -2.24
CA LEU A 601 4.17 31.10 -3.04
C LEU A 601 3.76 31.67 -4.40
N LEU A 602 3.34 32.94 -4.45
CA LEU A 602 2.94 33.64 -5.67
C LEU A 602 4.09 33.81 -6.67
N SER A 603 5.35 33.84 -6.20
CA SER A 603 6.50 33.88 -7.09
C SER A 603 6.68 32.60 -7.91
N TYR A 604 6.01 31.54 -7.55
CA TYR A 604 6.04 30.24 -8.22
C TYR A 604 4.75 29.92 -9.01
N MET A 605 3.89 30.91 -9.26
CA MET A 605 2.64 30.69 -10.01
C MET A 605 2.86 30.12 -11.43
N ASP A 606 3.96 30.53 -12.10
CA ASP A 606 4.30 30.02 -13.43
C ASP A 606 4.73 28.54 -13.41
N SER A 607 5.00 27.99 -12.21
CA SER A 607 5.32 26.58 -11.96
C SER A 607 4.12 25.80 -11.41
N LEU A 608 2.91 26.29 -11.65
CA LEU A 608 1.70 25.51 -11.33
C LEU A 608 1.75 24.20 -12.15
N GLY A 609 1.71 23.07 -11.44
CA GLY A 609 1.94 21.76 -12.06
C GLY A 609 3.20 21.06 -11.57
N GLU A 610 4.13 21.79 -10.97
CA GLU A 610 5.33 21.21 -10.41
C GLU A 610 5.21 21.04 -8.88
N ASN A 611 5.34 19.81 -8.42
CA ASN A 611 5.55 19.54 -7.00
C ASN A 611 7.05 19.64 -6.72
N LYS A 612 7.48 20.60 -5.91
CA LYS A 612 8.92 20.84 -5.71
C LYS A 612 9.23 21.41 -4.34
N LEU A 613 10.30 20.91 -3.72
CA LEU A 613 10.93 21.55 -2.59
C LEU A 613 11.82 22.70 -3.11
N ARG A 614 11.53 23.94 -2.68
CA ARG A 614 12.25 25.16 -3.07
C ARG A 614 13.31 25.53 -2.03
N ASP A 615 14.24 26.37 -2.42
CA ASP A 615 15.22 26.94 -1.49
C ASP A 615 14.50 27.61 -0.30
N GLY A 616 15.05 27.43 0.90
CA GLY A 616 14.44 27.95 2.13
C GLY A 616 13.30 27.12 2.72
N GLY A 617 13.14 25.85 2.27
CA GLY A 617 12.23 24.88 2.86
C GLY A 617 10.76 25.07 2.50
N LEU A 618 10.42 25.90 1.49
CA LEU A 618 9.05 25.94 0.97
C LEU A 618 8.84 24.80 -0.03
N MET A 619 7.92 23.89 0.29
CA MET A 619 7.42 22.92 -0.67
C MET A 619 6.23 23.50 -1.41
N THR A 620 6.33 23.64 -2.73
CA THR A 620 5.20 24.02 -3.60
C THR A 620 4.50 22.77 -4.10
N LEU A 621 3.16 22.74 -4.02
CA LEU A 621 2.35 21.58 -4.32
C LEU A 621 1.21 21.95 -5.28
N ASP A 622 1.10 21.20 -6.36
CA ASP A 622 -0.05 21.30 -7.25
C ASP A 622 -1.26 20.59 -6.61
N GLY A 623 -2.14 21.40 -6.02
CA GLY A 623 -3.40 20.92 -5.45
C GLY A 623 -4.53 20.78 -6.48
N SER A 624 -4.25 20.87 -7.79
CA SER A 624 -5.28 20.75 -8.83
C SER A 624 -5.88 19.34 -8.81
N GLY A 625 -7.22 19.27 -8.73
CA GLY A 625 -7.95 18.02 -8.53
C GLY A 625 -8.29 17.71 -7.06
N CYS A 626 -7.73 18.45 -6.09
CA CYS A 626 -8.21 18.46 -4.72
C CYS A 626 -9.52 19.27 -4.63
N ASN A 627 -10.39 18.92 -3.68
CA ASN A 627 -11.52 19.80 -3.34
C ASN A 627 -11.11 20.88 -2.32
N VAL A 628 -11.97 21.88 -2.16
CA VAL A 628 -11.70 23.00 -1.26
C VAL A 628 -11.40 22.54 0.18
N ASN A 629 -12.11 21.50 0.68
CA ASN A 629 -11.89 21.01 2.05
C ASN A 629 -10.51 20.39 2.25
N GLN A 630 -9.94 19.79 1.21
CA GLN A 630 -8.63 19.17 1.25
C GLN A 630 -7.52 20.21 1.33
N VAL A 631 -7.66 21.32 0.60
CA VAL A 631 -6.63 22.37 0.59
C VAL A 631 -6.66 23.30 1.82
N LEU A 632 -7.73 23.27 2.63
CA LEU A 632 -7.77 24.02 3.89
C LEU A 632 -6.67 23.61 4.88
N TYR A 633 -6.12 22.42 4.74
CA TYR A 633 -4.99 21.94 5.52
C TYR A 633 -3.79 22.91 5.49
N PHE A 634 -3.45 23.44 4.31
CA PHE A 634 -2.31 24.35 4.16
C PHE A 634 -2.54 25.70 4.83
N ILE A 635 -3.77 26.17 4.86
CA ILE A 635 -4.15 27.39 5.59
C ILE A 635 -3.94 27.18 7.09
N ASP A 636 -4.24 25.97 7.59
CA ASP A 636 -3.98 25.64 9.00
C ASP A 636 -2.48 25.67 9.32
N LYS A 637 -1.64 25.25 8.39
CA LYS A 637 -0.17 25.28 8.51
C LYS A 637 0.43 26.69 8.28
N GLY A 638 -0.40 27.70 8.01
CA GLY A 638 0.02 29.11 8.02
C GLY A 638 0.29 29.72 6.64
N ILE A 639 0.07 28.97 5.55
CA ILE A 639 0.26 29.46 4.17
C ILE A 639 -1.09 29.55 3.48
N PRO A 640 -1.47 30.71 2.88
CA PRO A 640 -2.68 30.84 2.07
C PRO A 640 -2.62 29.93 0.84
N VAL A 641 -3.76 29.45 0.41
CA VAL A 641 -3.88 28.70 -0.84
C VAL A 641 -4.24 29.64 -1.98
N VAL A 642 -3.51 29.56 -3.09
CA VAL A 642 -3.86 30.27 -4.32
C VAL A 642 -4.89 29.43 -5.07
N ALA A 643 -6.08 29.95 -5.30
CA ALA A 643 -7.16 29.32 -6.03
C ALA A 643 -7.36 30.00 -7.38
N CYS A 644 -7.24 29.27 -8.48
CA CYS A 644 -7.45 29.83 -9.82
C CYS A 644 -8.96 30.01 -10.11
N ARG A 645 -9.28 31.04 -10.90
CA ARG A 645 -10.61 31.30 -11.44
C ARG A 645 -10.71 30.84 -12.90
N PRO A 646 -11.94 30.64 -13.40
CA PRO A 646 -12.14 30.26 -14.81
C PRO A 646 -11.60 31.30 -15.82
N ASP A 647 -11.43 32.55 -15.41
CA ASP A 647 -10.89 33.65 -16.26
C ASP A 647 -9.36 33.76 -16.21
N GLY A 648 -8.68 32.84 -15.52
CA GLY A 648 -7.22 32.84 -15.36
C GLY A 648 -6.70 33.76 -14.25
N SER A 649 -7.56 34.52 -13.59
CA SER A 649 -7.19 35.27 -12.39
C SER A 649 -7.16 34.36 -11.16
N TYR A 650 -6.71 34.88 -10.01
CA TYR A 650 -6.64 34.05 -8.80
C TYR A 650 -7.19 34.79 -7.56
N LEU A 651 -7.57 33.97 -6.59
CA LEU A 651 -7.99 34.34 -5.24
C LEU A 651 -7.02 33.72 -4.22
N LEU A 652 -6.91 34.34 -3.05
CA LEU A 652 -6.23 33.76 -1.91
C LEU A 652 -7.28 33.23 -0.92
N LEU A 653 -7.23 31.91 -0.64
CA LEU A 653 -7.94 31.32 0.47
C LEU A 653 -7.06 31.44 1.70
N TYR A 654 -7.49 32.23 2.71
CA TYR A 654 -6.63 32.59 3.84
C TYR A 654 -7.20 32.22 5.21
N GLY A 655 -8.38 31.66 5.24
CA GLY A 655 -9.03 31.26 6.47
C GLY A 655 -10.25 30.39 6.22
N TYR A 656 -10.77 29.79 7.27
CA TYR A 656 -11.98 28.99 7.23
C TYR A 656 -12.62 28.90 8.62
N ASP A 657 -13.90 28.58 8.62
CA ASP A 657 -14.66 28.14 9.78
C ASP A 657 -15.44 26.84 9.42
N GLN A 658 -16.32 26.40 10.27
CA GLN A 658 -17.09 25.17 10.06
C GLN A 658 -17.91 25.17 8.76
N TYR A 659 -18.32 26.34 8.27
CA TYR A 659 -19.26 26.48 7.15
C TYR A 659 -18.68 27.24 5.96
N ASN A 660 -17.62 28.02 6.14
CA ASN A 660 -17.15 28.98 5.15
C ASN A 660 -15.65 28.95 4.95
N VAL A 661 -15.20 29.30 3.75
CA VAL A 661 -13.82 29.66 3.44
C VAL A 661 -13.73 31.20 3.33
N ASN A 662 -12.66 31.78 3.89
CA ASN A 662 -12.36 33.20 3.79
C ASN A 662 -11.50 33.46 2.56
N ILE A 663 -11.89 34.43 1.75
CA ILE A 663 -11.31 34.74 0.45
C ILE A 663 -10.79 36.18 0.46
N TYR A 664 -9.58 36.37 -0.04
CA TYR A 664 -8.99 37.66 -0.36
C TYR A 664 -8.76 37.76 -1.86
N ASP A 665 -9.29 38.81 -2.48
CA ASP A 665 -9.07 39.10 -3.89
C ASP A 665 -7.92 40.11 -4.04
N PRO A 666 -6.74 39.72 -4.57
CA PRO A 666 -5.62 40.63 -4.71
C PRO A 666 -5.85 41.79 -5.70
N ALA A 667 -6.73 41.61 -6.67
CA ALA A 667 -7.03 42.63 -7.69
C ALA A 667 -7.86 43.78 -7.14
N THR A 668 -8.86 43.48 -6.28
CA THR A 668 -9.74 44.46 -5.68
C THR A 668 -9.38 44.81 -4.23
N GLN A 669 -8.50 43.99 -3.60
CA GLN A 669 -8.15 44.03 -2.18
C GLN A 669 -9.38 43.81 -1.25
N GLU A 670 -10.39 43.16 -1.75
CA GLU A 670 -11.61 42.86 -1.01
C GLU A 670 -11.52 41.53 -0.27
N ILE A 671 -12.14 41.49 0.89
CA ILE A 671 -12.30 40.28 1.70
C ILE A 671 -13.75 39.85 1.62
N SER A 672 -13.95 38.54 1.39
CA SER A 672 -15.29 37.94 1.34
C SER A 672 -15.27 36.56 2.02
N LYS A 673 -16.46 35.99 2.22
CA LYS A 673 -16.68 34.63 2.67
C LYS A 673 -17.52 33.87 1.66
N MET A 674 -17.19 32.60 1.46
CA MET A 674 -17.96 31.71 0.61
C MET A 674 -18.31 30.45 1.40
N GLY A 675 -19.53 29.96 1.32
CA GLY A 675 -19.93 28.69 1.91
C GLY A 675 -19.08 27.55 1.36
N LEU A 676 -18.69 26.58 2.17
CA LEU A 676 -17.84 25.45 1.72
C LEU A 676 -18.51 24.65 0.59
N GLY A 677 -19.85 24.48 0.64
CA GLY A 677 -20.61 23.84 -0.43
C GLY A 677 -20.62 24.67 -1.74
N ASP A 678 -20.84 25.98 -1.63
CA ASP A 678 -20.77 26.88 -2.78
C ASP A 678 -19.37 26.97 -3.35
N GLY A 679 -18.35 26.97 -2.48
CA GLY A 679 -16.94 26.92 -2.86
C GLY A 679 -16.57 25.65 -3.61
N ALA A 680 -17.09 24.51 -3.20
CA ALA A 680 -16.88 23.26 -3.91
C ALA A 680 -17.41 23.33 -5.36
N VAL A 681 -18.60 23.91 -5.55
CA VAL A 681 -19.18 24.12 -6.90
C VAL A 681 -18.40 25.18 -7.68
N TYR A 682 -18.05 26.30 -7.04
CA TYR A 682 -17.33 27.39 -7.69
C TYR A 682 -15.95 26.95 -8.21
N PHE A 683 -15.15 26.33 -7.33
CA PHE A 683 -13.78 25.90 -7.71
C PHE A 683 -13.79 24.67 -8.64
N SER A 684 -14.80 23.80 -8.56
CA SER A 684 -14.94 22.73 -9.55
C SER A 684 -15.20 23.26 -10.97
N GLY A 685 -15.92 24.40 -11.10
CA GLY A 685 -16.07 25.13 -12.37
C GLY A 685 -14.76 25.69 -12.92
N ALA A 686 -13.73 25.83 -12.07
CA ALA A 686 -12.35 26.18 -12.42
C ALA A 686 -11.42 24.95 -12.33
N ASN A 687 -11.96 23.73 -12.46
CA ASN A 687 -11.26 22.46 -12.40
C ASN A 687 -10.47 22.23 -11.09
N ASN A 688 -10.94 22.81 -9.98
CA ASN A 688 -10.28 22.72 -8.67
C ASN A 688 -8.76 23.02 -8.74
N SER A 689 -8.38 24.09 -9.40
CA SER A 689 -6.97 24.40 -9.57
C SER A 689 -6.45 25.23 -8.40
N PHE A 690 -5.55 24.63 -7.63
CA PHE A 690 -4.98 25.23 -6.44
C PHE A 690 -3.45 25.11 -6.45
N LEU A 691 -2.76 26.21 -6.09
CA LEU A 691 -1.35 26.15 -5.71
C LEU A 691 -1.26 26.20 -4.18
N CYS A 692 -0.70 25.16 -3.61
CA CYS A 692 -0.52 24.99 -2.17
C CYS A 692 0.94 25.15 -1.77
N GLY A 693 1.20 25.51 -0.53
CA GLY A 693 2.54 25.58 0.02
C GLY A 693 2.61 25.02 1.42
N LEU A 694 3.74 24.39 1.73
CA LEU A 694 4.05 23.87 3.06
C LEU A 694 5.50 24.22 3.40
N LYS A 695 5.76 24.68 4.63
CA LYS A 695 7.14 24.78 5.15
C LYS A 695 7.56 23.40 5.65
N VAL A 696 8.64 22.89 5.09
CA VAL A 696 9.30 21.63 5.47
C VAL A 696 10.67 22.03 5.99
N GLU A 697 10.94 21.71 7.25
CA GLU A 697 12.22 22.04 7.91
C GLU A 697 13.26 20.95 7.72
#